data_fb7b18a5c7a305b70c3664927db4afc6
#
_entry.id   fb7b18a5c7a305b70c3664927db4afc6
#
_cell.length_a   1.000
_cell.length_b   1.000
_cell.length_c   1.000
_cell.angle_alpha   90.00
_cell.angle_beta   90.00
_cell.angle_gamma   90.00
#
_symmetry.space_group_name_H-M   'P 1'
#
loop_
_entity.id
_entity.type
_entity.pdbx_description
1 polymer ?
#
loop_
_entity_poly.entity_id
_entity_poly.type
_entity_poly.pdbx_seq_one_letter_code
_entity_poly.pdbx_strand_id
1 'polypeptide(L)'
;MFGYDDLCHKDFAVVSDSQVIDLTSTDTLTKESKSLPEVVVQAKWLYRKDGNAVINVAQMTHTKDLQTSQLLQRLPGVTKKNDGYLLNGKPAAIYINGVRQNISASSMQAFLSNLPAEALSTIELVGLNTGTYSATTDGVIRINMRANMPLGYSFQPYVFSSFLPEGVRNAGGNIFYMTKLNRILTYHTLSYANNRIRLQQSDSLLLHGVRLLNNERRRDGRSHVLTYQGALSYELNQQRKLLLNTFVYNDWGQPEAQWHSNSRYGREVSSGRSDLYNLSLAYQIPAAQRAFHGTIAYAFSYGSEHTNTRFYNEQERLYEDVQSNMEGWMHTLNADISSYVGEQWLFTYGLQIDRNSVWNKVAYANQQLQSTAVPSFTGAELLPACYLQARYRYNSALALRVGLRLEHTAYQYAYSHTPTLTHRSYTNLFPTVLLYYDRPNYGLVLGLTSRISRPKYSWMLPGVRVVNDFLSFEGHPEIQPSQIYALVARNTLFQYAQLNLSYGQVHHFVGSSYRSEGKRLVESMDNIAKRSFFTANVVLPFALMQKKLTGQLQANVDYSHLSDFTSQYQAPLGRAPRYWTHSYSASLEYTPNNRFSCYLQGELLPQQNTLFSSSSIQFSGSMELNYSLLKERNLVLSLSTYNLFSHPYSKVHFFLDNSFHTTNYSTEPYIQISMKLRLNKGQHVVDEYRSYTPVSSSRLQ
;
A
#
# COMPACT_ATOMS: atom_id res chain seq x y z
N MET A 1 -2.52 -7.03 -45.14
CA MET A 1 -2.38 -6.13 -46.28
C MET A 1 -3.39 -5.01 -46.12
N PHE A 2 -3.01 -3.87 -45.58
CA PHE A 2 -3.94 -2.74 -45.46
C PHE A 2 -3.32 -1.58 -46.23
N GLY A 3 -4.07 -1.05 -47.18
CA GLY A 3 -3.74 0.22 -47.83
C GLY A 3 -3.51 0.20 -49.33
N TYR A 4 -3.96 -0.80 -50.04
CA TYR A 4 -4.06 -0.75 -51.48
C TYR A 4 -5.52 -1.09 -51.83
N ASP A 5 -6.28 -0.12 -52.21
CA ASP A 5 -7.57 -0.35 -52.88
C ASP A 5 -7.28 -1.04 -54.21
N ASP A 6 -7.81 -2.24 -54.37
CA ASP A 6 -8.05 -2.99 -55.62
C ASP A 6 -6.81 -3.31 -56.52
N LEU A 7 -5.59 -3.44 -55.99
CA LEU A 7 -4.46 -3.78 -56.85
C LEU A 7 -4.18 -5.28 -57.05
N CYS A 8 -4.72 -6.18 -56.27
CA CYS A 8 -4.67 -7.62 -56.48
C CYS A 8 -5.81 -8.36 -55.76
N HIS A 9 -6.81 -8.78 -56.49
CA HIS A 9 -7.73 -9.82 -56.06
C HIS A 9 -7.34 -11.15 -56.70
N LYS A 10 -6.88 -12.09 -55.87
CA LYS A 10 -6.65 -13.48 -56.31
C LYS A 10 -7.39 -14.39 -55.34
N ASP A 11 -8.47 -14.97 -55.82
CA ASP A 11 -9.18 -15.97 -55.08
C ASP A 11 -8.40 -17.28 -55.11
N PHE A 12 -8.14 -17.87 -53.93
CA PHE A 12 -7.48 -19.17 -53.81
C PHE A 12 -8.17 -20.03 -52.76
N ALA A 13 -8.22 -21.33 -53.04
CA ALA A 13 -8.66 -22.31 -52.06
C ALA A 13 -7.44 -22.91 -51.35
N VAL A 14 -7.49 -22.94 -50.00
CA VAL A 14 -6.45 -23.59 -49.22
C VAL A 14 -6.61 -25.11 -49.28
N VAL A 15 -5.69 -25.78 -49.95
CA VAL A 15 -5.72 -27.24 -50.17
C VAL A 15 -4.74 -28.00 -49.30
N SER A 16 -3.79 -27.31 -48.60
CA SER A 16 -2.83 -27.91 -47.70
C SER A 16 -2.27 -26.91 -46.70
N ASP A 17 -1.67 -27.38 -45.62
CA ASP A 17 -1.13 -26.59 -44.51
C ASP A 17 0.06 -25.65 -44.88
N SER A 18 0.59 -25.77 -46.08
CA SER A 18 1.60 -24.86 -46.64
C SER A 18 1.39 -24.69 -48.14
N GLN A 19 0.94 -23.53 -48.54
CA GLN A 19 0.78 -23.15 -49.94
C GLN A 19 1.61 -21.87 -50.18
N VAL A 20 2.54 -21.95 -51.12
CA VAL A 20 3.29 -20.78 -51.60
C VAL A 20 2.43 -20.11 -52.69
N ILE A 21 1.97 -18.90 -52.41
CA ILE A 21 1.24 -18.07 -53.35
C ILE A 21 2.20 -17.05 -53.93
N ASP A 22 2.52 -17.16 -55.21
CA ASP A 22 3.35 -16.18 -55.91
C ASP A 22 2.47 -14.97 -56.26
N LEU A 23 2.78 -13.83 -55.67
CA LEU A 23 2.11 -12.55 -55.88
C LEU A 23 2.91 -11.64 -56.81
N THR A 24 3.90 -12.14 -57.54
CA THR A 24 4.60 -11.34 -58.53
C THR A 24 3.68 -10.95 -59.67
N SER A 25 3.41 -9.66 -59.81
CA SER A 25 2.70 -9.09 -60.92
C SER A 25 3.64 -9.03 -62.17
N THR A 26 3.16 -9.56 -63.27
CA THR A 26 3.87 -9.49 -64.55
C THR A 26 3.75 -8.15 -65.26
N ASP A 27 3.05 -7.19 -64.70
CA ASP A 27 2.95 -5.84 -65.23
C ASP A 27 4.02 -4.94 -64.67
N THR A 28 4.77 -4.29 -65.54
CA THR A 28 5.78 -3.25 -65.21
C THR A 28 5.10 -2.04 -64.57
N LEU A 29 4.85 -2.10 -63.28
CA LEU A 29 4.50 -0.95 -62.48
C LEU A 29 5.77 -0.11 -62.32
N THR A 30 5.80 1.09 -62.92
CA THR A 30 6.81 2.13 -62.65
C THR A 30 6.87 2.33 -61.15
N LYS A 31 8.06 2.07 -60.58
CA LYS A 31 8.40 2.30 -59.16
C LYS A 31 8.28 3.77 -58.79
N GLU A 32 7.11 4.25 -58.48
CA GLU A 32 6.99 5.29 -57.50
C GLU A 32 6.93 4.61 -56.09
N SER A 33 8.06 4.52 -55.47
CA SER A 33 8.11 4.10 -54.05
C SER A 33 7.50 5.22 -53.21
N LYS A 34 6.18 5.23 -53.06
CA LYS A 34 5.54 5.93 -51.93
C LYS A 34 5.98 5.21 -50.68
N SER A 35 6.95 5.76 -49.98
CA SER A 35 7.24 5.35 -48.62
C SER A 35 5.96 5.51 -47.81
N LEU A 36 5.36 4.39 -47.38
CA LEU A 36 4.28 4.44 -46.42
C LEU A 36 4.81 5.15 -45.17
N PRO A 37 4.07 6.11 -44.63
CA PRO A 37 4.49 6.71 -43.37
C PRO A 37 4.61 5.58 -42.35
N GLU A 38 5.77 5.50 -41.70
CA GLU A 38 6.04 4.55 -40.65
C GLU A 38 4.95 4.70 -39.59
N VAL A 39 4.06 3.71 -39.49
CA VAL A 39 3.06 3.68 -38.43
C VAL A 39 3.77 3.31 -37.15
N VAL A 40 4.33 4.29 -36.48
CA VAL A 40 4.91 4.14 -35.13
C VAL A 40 3.73 3.92 -34.18
N VAL A 41 3.42 2.67 -33.90
CA VAL A 41 2.47 2.31 -32.85
C VAL A 41 3.16 2.57 -31.51
N GLN A 42 3.05 3.80 -31.00
CA GLN A 42 3.50 4.09 -29.64
C GLN A 42 2.61 3.35 -28.66
N ALA A 43 3.13 2.32 -28.03
CA ALA A 43 2.44 1.63 -26.94
C ALA A 43 2.19 2.65 -25.81
N LYS A 44 0.92 2.78 -25.40
CA LYS A 44 0.56 3.70 -24.30
C LYS A 44 1.13 3.17 -23.00
N TRP A 45 1.85 3.98 -22.25
CA TRP A 45 2.37 3.63 -20.93
C TRP A 45 1.26 3.45 -19.89
N LEU A 46 0.09 4.06 -20.10
CA LEU A 46 -1.09 3.96 -19.26
C LEU A 46 -2.30 3.62 -20.15
N TYR A 47 -3.00 2.56 -19.77
CA TYR A 47 -4.25 2.14 -20.41
C TYR A 47 -5.24 1.59 -19.37
N ARG A 48 -6.48 1.43 -19.77
CA ARG A 48 -7.52 0.84 -18.91
C ARG A 48 -7.78 -0.61 -19.27
N LYS A 49 -7.96 -1.44 -18.26
CA LYS A 49 -8.38 -2.82 -18.39
C LYS A 49 -9.39 -3.13 -17.29
N ASP A 50 -10.59 -3.52 -17.68
CA ASP A 50 -11.67 -3.90 -16.74
C ASP A 50 -11.99 -2.79 -15.70
N GLY A 51 -11.94 -1.52 -16.11
CA GLY A 51 -12.16 -0.37 -15.25
C GLY A 51 -10.96 0.01 -14.36
N ASN A 52 -9.86 -0.73 -14.41
CA ASN A 52 -8.63 -0.46 -13.68
C ASN A 52 -7.61 0.26 -14.56
N ALA A 53 -6.78 1.10 -13.95
CA ALA A 53 -5.63 1.68 -14.63
C ALA A 53 -4.48 0.67 -14.62
N VAL A 54 -3.91 0.41 -15.78
CA VAL A 54 -2.73 -0.45 -15.96
C VAL A 54 -1.58 0.37 -16.52
N ILE A 55 -0.49 0.36 -15.80
CA ILE A 55 0.74 1.08 -16.13
C ILE A 55 1.75 0.08 -16.69
N ASN A 56 2.18 0.29 -17.93
CA ASN A 56 3.30 -0.43 -18.52
C ASN A 56 4.59 0.32 -18.14
N VAL A 57 5.30 -0.20 -17.14
CA VAL A 57 6.47 0.45 -16.56
C VAL A 57 7.60 0.59 -17.58
N ALA A 58 7.73 -0.36 -18.50
CA ALA A 58 8.78 -0.32 -19.52
C ALA A 58 8.59 0.83 -20.54
N GLN A 59 7.36 1.33 -20.69
CA GLN A 59 7.02 2.42 -21.61
C GLN A 59 7.05 3.79 -20.93
N MET A 60 7.29 3.86 -19.65
CA MET A 60 7.46 5.13 -18.93
C MET A 60 8.88 5.65 -19.14
N THR A 61 8.99 6.96 -19.34
CA THR A 61 10.27 7.66 -19.34
C THR A 61 10.87 7.69 -17.94
N HIS A 62 12.20 7.69 -17.83
CA HIS A 62 12.95 7.81 -16.57
C HIS A 62 12.72 6.72 -15.50
N THR A 63 11.99 5.63 -15.79
CA THR A 63 11.80 4.53 -14.81
C THR A 63 13.11 3.90 -14.37
N LYS A 64 14.12 3.93 -15.24
CA LYS A 64 15.46 3.40 -14.94
C LYS A 64 16.14 4.12 -13.76
N ASP A 65 15.76 5.36 -13.50
CA ASP A 65 16.37 6.19 -12.47
C ASP A 65 15.73 5.99 -11.11
N LEU A 66 14.54 5.39 -11.06
CA LEU A 66 13.69 5.32 -9.88
C LEU A 66 13.78 3.98 -9.12
N GLN A 67 13.47 4.05 -7.84
CA GLN A 67 13.04 2.90 -7.05
C GLN A 67 11.51 2.73 -7.13
N THR A 68 11.01 1.53 -6.85
CA THR A 68 9.57 1.24 -6.96
C THR A 68 8.73 2.17 -6.06
N SER A 69 9.19 2.50 -4.85
CA SER A 69 8.49 3.42 -3.95
C SER A 69 8.36 4.84 -4.53
N GLN A 70 9.36 5.31 -5.26
CA GLN A 70 9.34 6.60 -5.95
C GLN A 70 8.41 6.55 -7.17
N LEU A 71 8.45 5.45 -7.93
CA LEU A 71 7.55 5.25 -9.06
C LEU A 71 6.08 5.26 -8.62
N LEU A 72 5.73 4.53 -7.56
CA LEU A 72 4.35 4.46 -7.07
C LEU A 72 3.78 5.84 -6.74
N GLN A 73 4.57 6.74 -6.15
CA GLN A 73 4.13 8.11 -5.81
C GLN A 73 3.88 9.01 -7.03
N ARG A 74 4.40 8.62 -8.21
CA ARG A 74 4.18 9.33 -9.48
C ARG A 74 2.98 8.81 -10.25
N LEU A 75 2.36 7.70 -9.78
CA LEU A 75 1.19 7.12 -10.45
C LEU A 75 -0.10 7.85 -10.09
N PRO A 76 -1.03 7.96 -11.05
CA PRO A 76 -2.30 8.65 -10.82
C PRO A 76 -3.10 8.07 -9.65
N GLY A 77 -3.48 8.92 -8.70
CA GLY A 77 -4.30 8.54 -7.55
C GLY A 77 -3.56 7.77 -6.45
N VAL A 78 -2.25 7.55 -6.58
CA VAL A 78 -1.43 6.92 -5.54
C VAL A 78 -0.81 8.01 -4.67
N THR A 79 -1.00 7.92 -3.36
CA THR A 79 -0.33 8.75 -2.36
C THR A 79 0.33 7.88 -1.31
N LYS A 80 1.51 8.28 -0.87
CA LYS A 80 2.21 7.63 0.24
C LYS A 80 1.80 8.30 1.54
N LYS A 81 1.43 7.54 2.54
CA LYS A 81 1.17 8.00 3.90
C LYS A 81 2.02 7.20 4.88
N ASN A 82 2.19 7.70 6.12
CA ASN A 82 3.06 7.05 7.13
C ASN A 82 2.80 5.53 7.25
N ASP A 83 1.55 5.12 7.14
CA ASP A 83 1.10 3.72 7.30
C ASP A 83 0.95 2.96 5.97
N GLY A 84 1.58 3.41 4.88
CA GLY A 84 1.55 2.70 3.62
C GLY A 84 1.12 3.55 2.42
N TYR A 85 0.46 2.91 1.45
CA TYR A 85 0.00 3.56 0.23
C TYR A 85 -1.52 3.69 0.22
N LEU A 86 -2.00 4.84 -0.24
CA LEU A 86 -3.41 5.07 -0.54
C LEU A 86 -3.60 5.03 -2.05
N LEU A 87 -4.70 4.46 -2.48
CA LEU A 87 -5.19 4.53 -3.85
C LEU A 87 -6.54 5.27 -3.86
N ASN A 88 -6.58 6.41 -4.54
CA ASN A 88 -7.76 7.28 -4.58
C ASN A 88 -8.26 7.66 -3.16
N GLY A 89 -7.32 7.98 -2.26
CA GLY A 89 -7.60 8.36 -0.88
C GLY A 89 -7.91 7.20 0.08
N LYS A 90 -7.96 5.94 -0.39
CA LYS A 90 -8.28 4.76 0.43
C LYS A 90 -7.06 3.86 0.61
N PRO A 91 -6.90 3.16 1.75
CA PRO A 91 -5.81 2.23 1.96
C PRO A 91 -5.74 1.16 0.87
N ALA A 92 -4.54 0.88 0.37
CA ALA A 92 -4.32 -0.09 -0.68
C ALA A 92 -3.43 -1.26 -0.21
N ALA A 93 -3.88 -2.48 -0.47
CA ALA A 93 -3.05 -3.67 -0.29
C ALA A 93 -2.12 -3.86 -1.49
N ILE A 94 -0.90 -4.32 -1.23
CA ILE A 94 0.10 -4.56 -2.27
C ILE A 94 0.18 -6.05 -2.57
N TYR A 95 0.09 -6.38 -3.85
CA TYR A 95 0.26 -7.73 -4.39
C TYR A 95 1.45 -7.73 -5.35
N ILE A 96 2.35 -8.70 -5.18
CA ILE A 96 3.50 -8.89 -6.07
C ILE A 96 3.36 -10.23 -6.78
N ASN A 97 3.34 -10.21 -8.10
CA ASN A 97 3.10 -11.39 -8.93
C ASN A 97 1.85 -12.19 -8.52
N GLY A 98 0.81 -11.49 -8.08
CA GLY A 98 -0.47 -12.10 -7.65
C GLY A 98 -0.51 -12.54 -6.19
N VAL A 99 0.58 -12.47 -5.44
CA VAL A 99 0.64 -12.84 -4.01
C VAL A 99 0.54 -11.61 -3.14
N ARG A 100 -0.40 -11.61 -2.19
CA ARG A 100 -0.53 -10.55 -1.18
C ARG A 100 0.70 -10.50 -0.30
N GLN A 101 1.22 -9.30 -0.08
CA GLN A 101 2.32 -9.09 0.86
C GLN A 101 1.75 -8.76 2.24
N ASN A 102 1.81 -9.74 3.14
CA ASN A 102 1.32 -9.61 4.52
C ASN A 102 2.48 -9.20 5.44
N ILE A 103 2.98 -7.99 5.25
CA ILE A 103 4.09 -7.42 6.01
C ILE A 103 3.70 -6.04 6.55
N SER A 104 4.40 -5.56 7.57
CA SER A 104 4.14 -4.24 8.17
C SER A 104 4.34 -3.11 7.16
N ALA A 105 3.78 -1.95 7.44
CA ALA A 105 3.93 -0.79 6.56
C ALA A 105 5.39 -0.34 6.43
N SER A 106 6.17 -0.37 7.50
CA SER A 106 7.61 -0.07 7.49
C SER A 106 8.41 -1.08 6.67
N SER A 107 8.13 -2.36 6.84
CA SER A 107 8.75 -3.44 6.06
C SER A 107 8.38 -3.34 4.57
N MET A 108 7.12 -3.00 4.25
CA MET A 108 6.67 -2.76 2.87
C MET A 108 7.37 -1.56 2.25
N GLN A 109 7.54 -0.49 3.01
CA GLN A 109 8.29 0.68 2.56
C GLN A 109 9.76 0.33 2.25
N ALA A 110 10.42 -0.41 3.14
CA ALA A 110 11.79 -0.89 2.93
C ALA A 110 11.85 -1.79 1.69
N PHE A 111 10.90 -2.72 1.53
CA PHE A 111 10.78 -3.59 0.36
C PHE A 111 10.74 -2.79 -0.95
N LEU A 112 9.80 -1.84 -1.06
CA LEU A 112 9.59 -1.08 -2.29
C LEU A 112 10.68 -0.03 -2.57
N SER A 113 11.34 0.48 -1.54
CA SER A 113 12.46 1.42 -1.66
C SER A 113 13.76 0.75 -2.14
N ASN A 114 13.87 -0.56 -1.97
CA ASN A 114 15.04 -1.33 -2.37
C ASN A 114 14.85 -2.03 -3.73
N LEU A 115 13.64 -2.03 -4.28
CA LEU A 115 13.31 -2.66 -5.55
C LEU A 115 13.39 -1.63 -6.70
N PRO A 116 14.31 -1.78 -7.68
CA PRO A 116 14.38 -0.89 -8.83
C PRO A 116 13.11 -0.95 -9.67
N ALA A 117 12.61 0.21 -10.11
CA ALA A 117 11.40 0.27 -10.94
C ALA A 117 11.56 -0.45 -12.29
N GLU A 118 12.77 -0.53 -12.84
CA GLU A 118 13.03 -1.26 -14.08
C GLU A 118 12.87 -2.80 -13.96
N ALA A 119 12.85 -3.34 -12.74
CA ALA A 119 12.53 -4.75 -12.51
C ALA A 119 11.03 -5.07 -12.69
N LEU A 120 10.20 -4.03 -12.82
CA LEU A 120 8.76 -4.17 -12.97
C LEU A 120 8.36 -4.25 -14.44
N SER A 121 7.33 -5.02 -14.72
CA SER A 121 6.65 -5.09 -16.02
C SER A 121 5.46 -4.15 -16.05
N THR A 122 4.49 -4.41 -15.17
CA THR A 122 3.25 -3.64 -15.10
C THR A 122 2.84 -3.38 -13.66
N ILE A 123 2.13 -2.28 -13.45
CA ILE A 123 1.43 -1.98 -12.20
C ILE A 123 -0.04 -1.81 -12.54
N GLU A 124 -0.91 -2.54 -11.86
CA GLU A 124 -2.36 -2.41 -11.99
C GLU A 124 -2.95 -1.77 -10.73
N LEU A 125 -3.68 -0.69 -10.90
CA LEU A 125 -4.34 0.06 -9.84
C LEU A 125 -5.80 -0.34 -9.76
N VAL A 126 -6.11 -1.28 -8.87
CA VAL A 126 -7.47 -1.79 -8.65
C VAL A 126 -8.13 -0.98 -7.54
N GLY A 127 -8.87 0.03 -7.91
CA GLY A 127 -9.46 0.95 -6.93
C GLY A 127 -10.81 0.52 -6.36
N LEU A 128 -11.36 -0.62 -6.77
CA LEU A 128 -12.58 -1.21 -6.21
C LEU A 128 -12.37 -2.70 -6.00
N ASN A 129 -12.55 -3.18 -4.76
CA ASN A 129 -12.53 -4.60 -4.49
C ASN A 129 -13.78 -5.25 -5.09
N THR A 130 -13.57 -6.26 -5.90
CA THR A 130 -14.62 -6.97 -6.64
C THR A 130 -14.98 -8.33 -6.01
N GLY A 131 -14.57 -8.55 -4.75
CA GLY A 131 -14.77 -9.81 -4.03
C GLY A 131 -13.66 -10.85 -4.23
N THR A 132 -12.78 -10.66 -5.21
CA THR A 132 -11.62 -11.54 -5.44
C THR A 132 -10.50 -11.34 -4.41
N TYR A 133 -10.45 -10.18 -3.78
CA TYR A 133 -9.51 -9.86 -2.71
C TYR A 133 -10.18 -9.98 -1.34
N SER A 134 -9.38 -10.08 -0.27
CA SER A 134 -9.89 -10.10 1.11
C SER A 134 -10.90 -8.96 1.34
N ALA A 135 -11.97 -9.25 2.06
CA ALA A 135 -13.00 -8.26 2.36
C ALA A 135 -12.51 -7.08 3.24
N THR A 136 -11.31 -7.19 3.82
CA THR A 136 -10.65 -6.07 4.55
C THR A 136 -9.97 -5.04 3.63
N THR A 137 -9.95 -5.28 2.31
CA THR A 137 -9.17 -4.50 1.35
C THR A 137 -10.06 -3.48 0.64
N ASP A 138 -9.67 -2.20 0.64
CA ASP A 138 -10.33 -1.13 -0.10
C ASP A 138 -9.86 -1.05 -1.56
N GLY A 139 -8.56 -0.88 -1.73
CA GLY A 139 -7.87 -0.80 -3.01
C GLY A 139 -6.72 -1.79 -3.10
N VAL A 140 -6.27 -2.09 -4.31
CA VAL A 140 -5.14 -2.99 -4.54
C VAL A 140 -4.18 -2.37 -5.55
N ILE A 141 -2.90 -2.41 -5.23
CA ILE A 141 -1.80 -2.12 -6.14
C ILE A 141 -1.14 -3.45 -6.49
N ARG A 142 -1.36 -3.93 -7.72
CA ARG A 142 -0.74 -5.17 -8.21
C ARG A 142 0.53 -4.83 -8.96
N ILE A 143 1.64 -5.32 -8.49
CA ILE A 143 2.97 -5.14 -9.06
C ILE A 143 3.37 -6.45 -9.72
N ASN A 144 3.57 -6.44 -11.03
CA ASN A 144 4.05 -7.58 -11.77
C ASN A 144 5.53 -7.35 -12.14
N MET A 145 6.38 -8.28 -11.74
CA MET A 145 7.79 -8.28 -12.08
C MET A 145 8.00 -8.66 -13.54
N ARG A 146 9.10 -8.21 -14.13
CA ARG A 146 9.47 -8.63 -15.50
C ARG A 146 9.69 -10.13 -15.54
N ALA A 147 8.98 -10.79 -16.43
CA ALA A 147 9.14 -12.22 -16.69
C ALA A 147 10.08 -12.49 -17.88
N ASN A 148 10.13 -11.57 -18.83
CA ASN A 148 10.93 -11.67 -20.04
C ASN A 148 12.09 -10.69 -19.96
N MET A 149 13.23 -11.18 -19.56
CA MET A 149 14.49 -10.48 -19.63
C MET A 149 15.38 -11.20 -20.65
N PRO A 150 16.23 -10.50 -21.43
CA PRO A 150 17.25 -11.15 -22.23
C PRO A 150 18.20 -11.95 -21.33
N LEU A 151 18.78 -13.03 -21.86
CA LEU A 151 19.82 -13.77 -21.16
C LEU A 151 20.94 -12.82 -20.75
N GLY A 152 21.31 -12.82 -19.48
CA GLY A 152 22.31 -11.93 -18.94
C GLY A 152 22.08 -11.56 -17.49
N TYR A 153 22.72 -10.49 -17.05
CA TYR A 153 22.56 -10.00 -15.68
C TYR A 153 22.42 -8.50 -15.61
N SER A 154 21.80 -8.03 -14.53
CA SER A 154 21.77 -6.63 -14.10
C SER A 154 22.27 -6.55 -12.65
N PHE A 155 23.27 -5.71 -12.42
CA PHE A 155 23.83 -5.41 -11.11
C PHE A 155 23.75 -3.93 -10.82
N GLN A 156 23.10 -3.55 -9.71
CA GLN A 156 22.81 -2.17 -9.39
C GLN A 156 23.08 -1.87 -7.92
N PRO A 157 24.29 -1.37 -7.59
CA PRO A 157 24.55 -0.79 -6.29
C PRO A 157 23.92 0.60 -6.18
N TYR A 158 23.34 0.88 -5.02
CA TYR A 158 22.76 2.15 -4.62
C TYR A 158 23.26 2.54 -3.23
N VAL A 159 23.69 3.75 -3.04
CA VAL A 159 24.09 4.30 -1.75
C VAL A 159 23.42 5.65 -1.53
N PHE A 160 23.13 5.95 -0.28
CA PHE A 160 22.55 7.24 0.10
C PHE A 160 23.05 7.71 1.47
N SER A 161 23.04 9.02 1.64
CA SER A 161 23.19 9.65 2.93
C SER A 161 22.26 10.85 3.03
N SER A 162 21.62 11.02 4.17
CA SER A 162 20.78 12.17 4.45
C SER A 162 21.31 12.98 5.63
N PHE A 163 21.10 14.29 5.57
CA PHE A 163 21.72 15.26 6.44
C PHE A 163 20.66 16.17 7.08
N LEU A 164 20.83 16.40 8.36
CA LEU A 164 20.24 17.50 9.12
C LEU A 164 21.30 18.59 9.31
N PRO A 165 20.94 19.81 9.71
CA PRO A 165 21.93 20.84 10.03
C PRO A 165 23.00 20.40 11.04
N GLU A 166 22.66 19.46 11.90
CA GLU A 166 23.52 18.94 12.98
C GLU A 166 24.28 17.66 12.61
N GLY A 167 24.27 17.23 11.35
CA GLY A 167 25.03 16.09 10.86
C GLY A 167 24.21 15.01 10.13
N VAL A 168 24.79 13.82 10.01
CA VAL A 168 24.18 12.70 9.29
C VAL A 168 22.93 12.20 10.01
N ARG A 169 21.80 12.23 9.32
CA ARG A 169 20.54 11.64 9.78
C ARG A 169 20.48 10.15 9.47
N ASN A 170 20.62 9.78 8.21
CA ASN A 170 20.56 8.39 7.77
C ASN A 170 21.67 8.13 6.76
N ALA A 171 22.20 6.92 6.74
CA ALA A 171 23.11 6.47 5.71
C ALA A 171 22.88 4.99 5.43
N GLY A 172 23.01 4.59 4.17
CA GLY A 172 22.80 3.22 3.80
C GLY A 172 23.00 2.96 2.34
N GLY A 173 22.69 1.75 1.95
CA GLY A 173 22.75 1.34 0.56
C GLY A 173 22.11 -0.02 0.33
N ASN A 174 21.96 -0.34 -0.94
CA ASN A 174 21.52 -1.66 -1.36
C ASN A 174 22.28 -2.13 -2.60
N ILE A 175 22.29 -3.42 -2.79
CA ILE A 175 22.77 -4.08 -4.00
C ILE A 175 21.62 -4.88 -4.57
N PHE A 176 21.19 -4.52 -5.77
CA PHE A 176 20.24 -5.30 -6.56
C PHE A 176 21.00 -6.11 -7.60
N TYR A 177 20.68 -7.39 -7.67
CA TYR A 177 21.20 -8.32 -8.68
C TYR A 177 20.04 -9.08 -9.31
N MET A 178 20.01 -9.16 -10.63
CA MET A 178 19.02 -9.91 -11.38
C MET A 178 19.72 -10.67 -12.50
N THR A 179 19.39 -11.93 -12.71
CA THR A 179 19.93 -12.73 -13.81
C THR A 179 18.89 -13.68 -14.39
N LYS A 180 18.97 -13.86 -15.71
CA LYS A 180 18.20 -14.86 -16.43
C LYS A 180 19.13 -15.87 -17.06
N LEU A 181 18.94 -17.14 -16.68
CA LEU A 181 19.65 -18.30 -17.18
C LEU A 181 18.60 -19.28 -17.73
N ASN A 182 18.48 -19.40 -19.04
CA ASN A 182 17.51 -20.27 -19.71
C ASN A 182 16.08 -20.07 -19.15
N ARG A 183 15.55 -21.04 -18.42
CA ARG A 183 14.17 -21.04 -17.83
C ARG A 183 14.11 -20.43 -16.43
N ILE A 184 15.23 -20.03 -15.86
CA ILE A 184 15.31 -19.49 -14.50
C ILE A 184 15.57 -17.99 -14.58
N LEU A 185 14.71 -17.21 -13.94
CA LEU A 185 14.93 -15.80 -13.67
C LEU A 185 15.03 -15.63 -12.15
N THR A 186 16.11 -15.02 -11.67
CA THR A 186 16.25 -14.68 -10.26
C THR A 186 16.52 -13.20 -10.09
N TYR A 187 16.05 -12.65 -8.97
CA TYR A 187 16.52 -11.36 -8.49
C TYR A 187 16.76 -11.40 -6.97
N HIS A 188 17.72 -10.60 -6.54
CA HIS A 188 18.14 -10.49 -5.15
C HIS A 188 18.41 -9.04 -4.83
N THR A 189 17.98 -8.59 -3.66
CA THR A 189 18.33 -7.28 -3.11
C THR A 189 18.79 -7.47 -1.68
N LEU A 190 19.96 -6.97 -1.36
CA LEU A 190 20.46 -6.86 0.01
C LEU A 190 20.60 -5.37 0.34
N SER A 191 20.05 -4.93 1.44
CA SER A 191 20.07 -3.53 1.86
C SER A 191 20.40 -3.40 3.34
N TYR A 192 21.17 -2.38 3.66
CA TYR A 192 21.45 -1.95 5.02
C TYR A 192 21.29 -0.45 5.14
N ALA A 193 20.67 0.00 6.23
CA ALA A 193 20.55 1.40 6.57
C ALA A 193 20.76 1.62 8.08
N ASN A 194 21.47 2.70 8.41
CA ASN A 194 21.57 3.25 9.76
C ASN A 194 20.72 4.52 9.79
N ASN A 195 19.67 4.52 10.60
CA ASN A 195 18.71 5.60 10.71
C ASN A 195 18.84 6.26 12.07
N ARG A 196 18.97 7.59 12.10
CA ARG A 196 18.82 8.38 13.31
C ARG A 196 17.35 8.75 13.48
N ILE A 197 16.77 8.31 14.59
CA ILE A 197 15.42 8.67 14.99
C ILE A 197 15.53 9.92 15.84
N ARG A 198 14.92 11.01 15.38
CA ARG A 198 14.79 12.24 16.15
C ARG A 198 13.36 12.69 16.13
N LEU A 199 12.77 12.84 17.29
CA LEU A 199 11.40 13.29 17.48
C LEU A 199 11.36 14.30 18.61
N GLN A 200 10.83 15.47 18.33
CA GLN A 200 10.49 16.45 19.35
C GLN A 200 8.97 16.58 19.41
N GLN A 201 8.42 16.39 20.57
CA GLN A 201 7.00 16.40 20.84
C GLN A 201 6.73 17.13 22.13
N SER A 202 5.69 17.92 22.16
CA SER A 202 5.15 18.45 23.40
C SER A 202 3.71 18.00 23.59
N ASP A 203 3.39 17.57 24.79
CA ASP A 203 2.10 17.04 25.17
C ASP A 203 1.51 17.85 26.31
N SER A 204 0.24 18.18 26.25
CA SER A 204 -0.49 18.74 27.37
C SER A 204 -1.83 18.03 27.57
N LEU A 205 -2.13 17.65 28.79
CA LEU A 205 -3.38 17.03 29.20
C LEU A 205 -4.16 17.96 30.10
N LEU A 206 -5.35 18.29 29.67
CA LEU A 206 -6.35 18.97 30.49
C LEU A 206 -7.42 17.94 30.86
N LEU A 207 -7.72 17.80 32.15
CA LEU A 207 -8.78 16.93 32.65
C LEU A 207 -9.71 17.73 33.55
N HIS A 208 -11.00 17.75 33.26
CA HIS A 208 -12.02 18.53 33.97
C HIS A 208 -11.62 20.01 34.18
N GLY A 209 -11.00 20.64 33.18
CA GLY A 209 -10.54 22.02 33.25
C GLY A 209 -9.21 22.24 34.00
N VAL A 210 -8.62 21.21 34.56
CA VAL A 210 -7.32 21.27 35.27
C VAL A 210 -6.22 20.72 34.38
N ARG A 211 -5.15 21.49 34.20
CA ARG A 211 -3.95 21.02 33.46
C ARG A 211 -3.15 20.07 34.33
N LEU A 212 -3.12 18.78 33.97
CA LEU A 212 -2.44 17.74 34.73
C LEU A 212 -1.06 17.42 34.17
N LEU A 213 -0.88 17.58 32.86
CA LEU A 213 0.38 17.24 32.18
C LEU A 213 0.77 18.39 31.26
N ASN A 214 2.04 18.77 31.33
CA ASN A 214 2.73 19.59 30.33
C ASN A 214 4.10 18.97 30.14
N ASN A 215 4.26 18.19 29.10
CA ASN A 215 5.44 17.36 28.88
C ASN A 215 6.11 17.76 27.58
N GLU A 216 7.40 17.99 27.63
CA GLU A 216 8.26 18.10 26.45
C GLU A 216 9.12 16.85 26.36
N ARG A 217 9.05 16.16 25.25
CA ARG A 217 9.80 14.93 24.99
C ARG A 217 10.68 15.10 23.78
N ARG A 218 11.95 14.89 23.96
CA ARG A 218 12.93 14.81 22.88
C ARG A 218 13.48 13.39 22.83
N ARG A 219 13.22 12.71 21.74
CA ARG A 219 13.74 11.37 21.46
C ARG A 219 14.86 11.46 20.46
N ASP A 220 16.00 10.88 20.76
CA ASP A 220 17.14 10.73 19.86
C ASP A 220 17.65 9.29 19.98
N GLY A 221 18.07 8.71 18.88
CA GLY A 221 18.60 7.36 18.88
C GLY A 221 18.89 6.87 17.48
N ARG A 222 19.46 5.67 17.40
CA ARG A 222 19.76 5.03 16.13
C ARG A 222 19.07 3.71 16.02
N SER A 223 18.58 3.40 14.82
CA SER A 223 18.17 2.07 14.44
C SER A 223 18.93 1.59 13.20
N HIS A 224 19.12 0.30 13.13
CA HIS A 224 19.79 -0.39 12.03
C HIS A 224 18.78 -1.29 11.35
N VAL A 225 18.64 -1.15 10.06
CA VAL A 225 17.71 -1.94 9.27
C VAL A 225 18.48 -2.75 8.25
N LEU A 226 18.36 -4.07 8.32
CA LEU A 226 18.86 -5.01 7.33
C LEU A 226 17.68 -5.65 6.60
N THR A 227 17.70 -5.61 5.26
CA THR A 227 16.67 -6.29 4.47
C THR A 227 17.31 -7.16 3.39
N TYR A 228 16.71 -8.32 3.17
CA TYR A 228 16.99 -9.16 2.03
C TYR A 228 15.69 -9.49 1.30
N GLN A 229 15.72 -9.38 -0.02
CA GLN A 229 14.65 -9.82 -0.91
C GLN A 229 15.22 -10.78 -1.94
N GLY A 230 14.55 -11.89 -2.15
CA GLY A 230 14.90 -12.83 -3.18
C GLY A 230 13.67 -13.33 -3.93
N ALA A 231 13.78 -13.53 -5.23
CA ALA A 231 12.79 -14.27 -5.97
C ALA A 231 13.42 -15.14 -7.04
N LEU A 232 12.76 -16.25 -7.28
CA LEU A 232 13.06 -17.18 -8.34
C LEU A 232 11.79 -17.48 -9.12
N SER A 233 11.86 -17.30 -10.42
CA SER A 233 10.82 -17.69 -11.38
C SER A 233 11.36 -18.81 -12.27
N TYR A 234 10.73 -19.96 -12.22
CA TYR A 234 11.06 -21.11 -13.06
C TYR A 234 9.94 -21.35 -14.09
N GLU A 235 10.29 -21.31 -15.36
CA GLU A 235 9.37 -21.63 -16.46
C GLU A 235 9.30 -23.13 -16.67
N LEU A 236 8.21 -23.76 -16.23
CA LEU A 236 7.95 -25.20 -16.41
C LEU A 236 7.74 -25.55 -17.89
N ASN A 237 6.96 -24.72 -18.60
CA ASN A 237 6.77 -24.73 -20.05
C ASN A 237 6.42 -23.31 -20.50
N GLN A 238 6.21 -23.09 -21.79
CA GLN A 238 5.97 -21.75 -22.36
C GLN A 238 4.84 -20.93 -21.70
N GLN A 239 4.05 -21.53 -20.83
CA GLN A 239 2.86 -20.91 -20.27
C GLN A 239 2.74 -20.97 -18.74
N ARG A 240 3.43 -21.89 -18.07
CA ARG A 240 3.30 -22.13 -16.62
C ARG A 240 4.58 -21.77 -15.89
N LYS A 241 4.43 -21.14 -14.72
CA LYS A 241 5.56 -20.66 -13.92
C LYS A 241 5.41 -21.07 -12.47
N LEU A 242 6.55 -21.44 -11.88
CA LEU A 242 6.69 -21.57 -10.44
C LEU A 242 7.46 -20.35 -9.93
N LEU A 243 6.90 -19.66 -8.94
CA LEU A 243 7.48 -18.48 -8.34
C LEU A 243 7.77 -18.74 -6.87
N LEU A 244 9.00 -18.51 -6.47
CA LEU A 244 9.42 -18.51 -5.07
C LEU A 244 9.85 -17.09 -4.71
N ASN A 245 9.30 -16.51 -3.64
CA ASN A 245 9.74 -15.23 -3.13
C ASN A 245 10.09 -15.35 -1.65
N THR A 246 11.11 -14.62 -1.24
CA THR A 246 11.50 -14.49 0.17
C THR A 246 11.76 -13.04 0.49
N PHE A 247 11.42 -12.66 1.72
CA PHE A 247 11.71 -11.34 2.27
C PHE A 247 12.12 -11.49 3.73
N VAL A 248 13.24 -10.88 4.09
CA VAL A 248 13.76 -10.80 5.44
C VAL A 248 13.90 -9.33 5.80
N TYR A 249 13.42 -8.97 6.96
CA TYR A 249 13.55 -7.64 7.54
C TYR A 249 13.96 -7.76 8.98
N ASN A 250 15.04 -7.10 9.35
CA ASN A 250 15.52 -6.99 10.71
C ASN A 250 15.75 -5.51 11.02
N ASP A 251 15.17 -5.04 12.09
CA ASP A 251 15.34 -3.68 12.62
C ASP A 251 15.73 -3.79 14.08
N TRP A 252 16.83 -3.16 14.46
CA TRP A 252 17.28 -3.11 15.85
C TRP A 252 17.85 -1.75 16.20
N GLY A 253 17.61 -1.30 17.41
CA GLY A 253 18.05 0.02 17.82
C GLY A 253 17.92 0.28 19.31
N GLN A 254 18.52 1.38 19.71
CA GLN A 254 18.48 1.87 21.10
C GLN A 254 18.16 3.38 21.08
N PRO A 255 16.89 3.77 20.88
CA PRO A 255 16.51 5.16 21.06
C PRO A 255 16.48 5.54 22.54
N GLU A 256 16.94 6.73 22.81
CA GLU A 256 16.85 7.37 24.12
C GLU A 256 15.93 8.58 24.03
N ALA A 257 15.06 8.77 25.00
CA ALA A 257 14.23 9.95 25.09
C ALA A 257 14.48 10.66 26.43
N GLN A 258 14.66 11.96 26.36
CA GLN A 258 14.64 12.84 27.53
C GLN A 258 13.27 13.50 27.56
N TRP A 259 12.68 13.56 28.72
CA TRP A 259 11.41 14.23 28.91
C TRP A 259 11.44 15.17 30.11
N HIS A 260 10.70 16.26 29.99
CA HIS A 260 10.48 17.24 31.03
C HIS A 260 8.98 17.42 31.22
N SER A 261 8.47 17.20 32.41
CA SER A 261 7.04 17.30 32.73
C SER A 261 6.83 18.00 34.07
N ASN A 262 6.06 19.10 34.05
CA ASN A 262 5.63 19.80 35.27
C ASN A 262 6.74 19.99 36.33
N SER A 263 7.90 20.44 35.92
CA SER A 263 9.11 20.61 36.80
C SER A 263 9.83 19.31 37.17
N ARG A 264 9.50 18.18 36.59
CA ARG A 264 10.24 16.93 36.73
C ARG A 264 10.93 16.60 35.41
N TYR A 265 12.14 16.06 35.54
CA TYR A 265 12.93 15.55 34.43
C TYR A 265 13.02 14.05 34.54
N GLY A 266 13.17 13.40 33.42
CA GLY A 266 13.40 11.97 33.39
C GLY A 266 13.99 11.53 32.06
N ARG A 267 14.45 10.29 32.04
CA ARG A 267 15.07 9.66 30.89
C ARG A 267 14.43 8.32 30.62
N GLU A 268 14.12 8.08 29.35
CA GLU A 268 13.67 6.80 28.87
C GLU A 268 14.74 6.21 27.96
N VAL A 269 15.16 4.99 28.25
CA VAL A 269 16.05 4.22 27.38
C VAL A 269 15.28 3.04 26.85
N SER A 270 15.14 2.97 25.55
CA SER A 270 14.45 1.88 24.89
C SER A 270 15.44 1.10 24.05
N SER A 271 15.36 -0.22 24.08
CA SER A 271 16.00 -1.09 23.12
C SER A 271 14.94 -1.93 22.43
N GLY A 272 15.05 -2.05 21.14
CA GLY A 272 14.07 -2.77 20.35
C GLY A 272 14.70 -3.58 19.25
N ARG A 273 14.07 -4.70 18.95
CA ARG A 273 14.34 -5.52 17.76
C ARG A 273 13.04 -5.99 17.15
N SER A 274 12.91 -5.81 15.86
CA SER A 274 11.79 -6.31 15.07
C SER A 274 12.31 -7.14 13.92
N ASP A 275 11.88 -8.40 13.85
CA ASP A 275 12.27 -9.34 12.81
C ASP A 275 11.03 -9.76 12.03
N LEU A 276 11.15 -9.88 10.71
CA LEU A 276 10.10 -10.40 9.84
C LEU A 276 10.71 -11.30 8.78
N TYR A 277 10.18 -12.48 8.65
CA TYR A 277 10.53 -13.47 7.63
C TYR A 277 9.28 -13.81 6.83
N ASN A 278 9.37 -13.69 5.52
CA ASN A 278 8.28 -14.03 4.61
C ASN A 278 8.81 -14.96 3.52
N LEU A 279 8.08 -16.04 3.26
CA LEU A 279 8.33 -16.98 2.19
C LEU A 279 7.03 -17.25 1.44
N SER A 280 7.04 -17.17 0.12
CA SER A 280 5.86 -17.52 -0.69
C SER A 280 6.23 -18.36 -1.90
N LEU A 281 5.39 -19.34 -2.18
CA LEU A 281 5.44 -20.20 -3.35
C LEU A 281 4.16 -20.03 -4.14
N ALA A 282 4.26 -19.77 -5.44
CA ALA A 282 3.09 -19.62 -6.29
C ALA A 282 3.26 -20.39 -7.60
N TYR A 283 2.19 -21.03 -8.02
CA TYR A 283 2.07 -21.68 -9.32
C TYR A 283 1.13 -20.84 -10.18
N GLN A 284 1.65 -20.35 -11.30
CA GLN A 284 0.88 -19.49 -12.21
C GLN A 284 0.55 -20.23 -13.50
N ILE A 285 -0.73 -20.14 -13.88
CA ILE A 285 -1.29 -20.62 -15.15
C ILE A 285 -1.68 -19.37 -15.94
N PRO A 286 -0.99 -19.04 -17.04
CA PRO A 286 -1.23 -17.80 -17.77
C PRO A 286 -2.49 -17.87 -18.63
N ALA A 287 -3.01 -16.69 -19.01
CA ALA A 287 -4.24 -16.51 -19.76
C ALA A 287 -4.19 -16.94 -21.24
N ALA A 288 -3.07 -17.48 -21.72
CA ALA A 288 -2.93 -17.89 -23.12
C ALA A 288 -3.82 -19.09 -23.49
N GLN A 289 -4.23 -19.88 -22.50
CA GLN A 289 -5.25 -20.94 -22.69
C GLN A 289 -6.63 -20.37 -22.30
N ARG A 290 -7.53 -20.27 -23.26
CA ARG A 290 -8.90 -19.76 -23.04
C ARG A 290 -9.72 -20.57 -22.02
N ALA A 291 -9.36 -21.81 -21.73
CA ALA A 291 -10.12 -22.69 -20.86
C ALA A 291 -10.08 -22.21 -19.40
N PHE A 292 -8.90 -22.04 -18.84
CA PHE A 292 -8.75 -21.48 -17.50
C PHE A 292 -7.36 -20.92 -17.26
N HIS A 293 -7.23 -19.90 -16.39
CA HIS A 293 -5.98 -19.31 -15.96
C HIS A 293 -6.10 -18.91 -14.50
N GLY A 294 -4.99 -18.79 -13.83
CA GLY A 294 -5.04 -18.41 -12.40
C GLY A 294 -3.73 -18.57 -11.67
N THR A 295 -3.81 -18.48 -10.36
CA THR A 295 -2.68 -18.60 -9.46
C THR A 295 -3.09 -19.42 -8.24
N ILE A 296 -2.26 -20.39 -7.87
CA ILE A 296 -2.33 -21.07 -6.58
C ILE A 296 -1.08 -20.67 -5.82
N ALA A 297 -1.24 -20.12 -4.63
CA ALA A 297 -0.14 -19.58 -3.86
C ALA A 297 -0.24 -19.98 -2.39
N TYR A 298 0.89 -20.30 -1.80
CA TYR A 298 1.06 -20.45 -0.37
C TYR A 298 2.07 -19.43 0.11
N ALA A 299 1.77 -18.75 1.22
CA ALA A 299 2.68 -17.84 1.87
C ALA A 299 2.77 -18.15 3.37
N PHE A 300 3.97 -18.06 3.89
CA PHE A 300 4.29 -18.12 5.30
C PHE A 300 4.96 -16.82 5.73
N SER A 301 4.53 -16.26 6.86
CA SER A 301 5.16 -15.11 7.47
C SER A 301 5.36 -15.38 8.96
N TYR A 302 6.52 -15.06 9.46
CA TYR A 302 6.85 -15.02 10.88
C TYR A 302 7.34 -13.63 11.24
N GLY A 303 6.82 -13.08 12.32
CA GLY A 303 7.26 -11.78 12.85
C GLY A 303 7.49 -11.85 14.35
N SER A 304 8.51 -11.16 14.81
CA SER A 304 8.79 -10.96 16.23
C SER A 304 9.15 -9.51 16.51
N GLU A 305 8.72 -9.02 17.67
CA GLU A 305 9.05 -7.71 18.18
C GLU A 305 9.43 -7.85 19.67
N HIS A 306 10.63 -7.46 19.98
CA HIS A 306 11.15 -7.45 21.32
C HIS A 306 11.49 -6.02 21.71
N THR A 307 10.85 -5.51 22.75
CA THR A 307 11.14 -4.16 23.28
C THR A 307 11.42 -4.23 24.76
N ASN A 308 12.42 -3.47 25.18
CA ASN A 308 12.72 -3.23 26.57
C ASN A 308 12.83 -1.72 26.78
N THR A 309 11.96 -1.16 27.59
CA THR A 309 11.92 0.27 27.89
C THR A 309 12.06 0.50 29.37
N ARG A 310 13.08 1.27 29.73
CA ARG A 310 13.40 1.64 31.09
C ARG A 310 13.21 3.12 31.30
N PHE A 311 12.54 3.47 32.38
CA PHE A 311 12.28 4.85 32.77
C PHE A 311 13.07 5.21 34.04
N TYR A 312 13.78 6.31 33.99
CA TYR A 312 14.61 6.84 35.08
C TYR A 312 14.03 8.19 35.50
N ASN A 313 14.06 8.45 36.81
CA ASN A 313 13.69 9.71 37.37
C ASN A 313 14.86 10.72 37.34
N GLU A 314 14.65 11.91 37.92
CA GLU A 314 15.65 12.99 38.00
C GLU A 314 16.96 12.58 38.70
N GLN A 315 16.91 11.64 39.62
CA GLN A 315 18.10 11.14 40.36
C GLN A 315 18.72 9.92 39.65
N GLU A 316 18.41 9.70 38.38
CA GLU A 316 18.85 8.53 37.57
C GLU A 316 18.49 7.17 38.22
N ARG A 317 17.45 7.14 39.05
CA ARG A 317 16.93 5.89 39.62
C ARG A 317 15.90 5.27 38.71
N LEU A 318 16.05 3.98 38.40
CA LEU A 318 15.09 3.19 37.66
C LEU A 318 13.80 3.11 38.48
N TYR A 319 12.68 3.56 37.91
CA TYR A 319 11.38 3.43 38.55
C TYR A 319 10.41 2.53 37.78
N GLU A 320 10.67 2.28 36.51
CA GLU A 320 9.83 1.43 35.67
C GLU A 320 10.66 0.69 34.61
N ASP A 321 10.44 -0.62 34.48
CA ASP A 321 11.04 -1.48 33.44
C ASP A 321 9.91 -2.26 32.76
N VAL A 322 9.77 -2.08 31.46
CA VAL A 322 8.72 -2.72 30.64
C VAL A 322 9.39 -3.54 29.56
N GLN A 323 9.19 -4.84 29.60
CA GLN A 323 9.65 -5.77 28.58
C GLN A 323 8.46 -6.35 27.85
N SER A 324 8.40 -6.21 26.56
CA SER A 324 7.36 -6.77 25.69
C SER A 324 7.99 -7.65 24.63
N ASN A 325 7.56 -8.89 24.55
CA ASN A 325 7.95 -9.85 23.54
C ASN A 325 6.70 -10.31 22.81
N MET A 326 6.53 -9.84 21.60
CA MET A 326 5.43 -10.22 20.72
C MET A 326 5.97 -11.06 19.56
N GLU A 327 5.36 -12.20 19.32
CA GLU A 327 5.70 -13.07 18.21
C GLU A 327 4.42 -13.55 17.53
N GLY A 328 4.52 -13.83 16.25
CA GLY A 328 3.38 -14.34 15.51
C GLY A 328 3.78 -14.97 14.19
N TRP A 329 2.94 -15.86 13.72
CA TRP A 329 3.08 -16.44 12.41
C TRP A 329 1.75 -16.47 11.67
N MET A 330 1.84 -16.42 10.36
CA MET A 330 0.69 -16.48 9.46
C MET A 330 0.97 -17.43 8.31
N HIS A 331 0.01 -18.29 8.03
CA HIS A 331 -0.06 -19.12 6.83
C HIS A 331 -1.23 -18.64 5.97
N THR A 332 -0.98 -18.43 4.70
CA THR A 332 -2.01 -18.08 3.70
C THR A 332 -1.95 -19.08 2.55
N LEU A 333 -3.04 -19.76 2.31
CA LEU A 333 -3.28 -20.52 1.08
C LEU A 333 -4.31 -19.77 0.24
N ASN A 334 -3.98 -19.50 -1.02
CA ASN A 334 -4.86 -18.80 -1.95
C ASN A 334 -4.90 -19.51 -3.29
N ALA A 335 -6.10 -19.71 -3.83
CA ALA A 335 -6.31 -20.26 -5.17
C ALA A 335 -7.32 -19.38 -5.91
N ASP A 336 -6.84 -18.68 -6.94
CA ASP A 336 -7.62 -17.78 -7.79
C ASP A 336 -7.64 -18.34 -9.21
N ILE A 337 -8.81 -18.71 -9.72
CA ILE A 337 -8.97 -19.29 -11.04
C ILE A 337 -10.01 -18.49 -11.81
N SER A 338 -9.74 -18.26 -13.08
CA SER A 338 -10.67 -17.62 -14.02
C SER A 338 -10.87 -18.50 -15.23
N SER A 339 -12.11 -18.60 -15.71
CA SER A 339 -12.53 -19.41 -16.86
C SER A 339 -13.42 -18.61 -17.78
N TYR A 340 -13.18 -18.69 -19.09
CA TYR A 340 -14.05 -18.13 -20.10
C TYR A 340 -15.09 -19.15 -20.53
N VAL A 341 -16.34 -18.73 -20.59
CA VAL A 341 -17.45 -19.50 -21.16
C VAL A 341 -18.03 -18.70 -22.34
N GLY A 342 -17.77 -19.17 -23.53
CA GLY A 342 -17.99 -18.38 -24.73
C GLY A 342 -17.11 -17.11 -24.77
N GLU A 343 -17.59 -16.07 -25.46
CA GLU A 343 -16.87 -14.78 -25.59
C GLU A 343 -17.34 -13.73 -24.60
N GLN A 344 -18.49 -13.94 -24.00
CA GLN A 344 -19.19 -12.94 -23.18
C GLN A 344 -18.98 -13.14 -21.67
N TRP A 345 -18.78 -14.39 -21.21
CA TRP A 345 -18.72 -14.72 -19.82
C TRP A 345 -17.28 -14.98 -19.34
N LEU A 346 -16.93 -14.36 -18.24
CA LEU A 346 -15.73 -14.67 -17.48
C LEU A 346 -16.14 -14.97 -16.03
N PHE A 347 -15.93 -16.20 -15.61
CA PHE A 347 -16.09 -16.61 -14.22
C PHE A 347 -14.74 -16.55 -13.53
N THR A 348 -14.72 -15.96 -12.32
CA THR A 348 -13.55 -15.97 -11.45
C THR A 348 -14.01 -16.53 -10.10
N TYR A 349 -13.33 -17.55 -9.64
CA TYR A 349 -13.65 -18.22 -8.39
C TYR A 349 -12.38 -18.60 -7.65
N GLY A 350 -12.49 -18.71 -6.34
CA GLY A 350 -11.33 -19.03 -5.55
C GLY A 350 -11.62 -19.36 -4.11
N LEU A 351 -10.57 -19.83 -3.47
CA LEU A 351 -10.51 -20.17 -2.07
C LEU A 351 -9.34 -19.45 -1.41
N GLN A 352 -9.54 -18.98 -0.20
CA GLN A 352 -8.49 -18.42 0.65
C GLN A 352 -8.60 -19.02 2.04
N ILE A 353 -7.49 -19.41 2.63
CA ILE A 353 -7.41 -19.85 4.01
C ILE A 353 -6.25 -19.13 4.66
N ASP A 354 -6.55 -18.27 5.63
CA ASP A 354 -5.54 -17.62 6.46
C ASP A 354 -5.59 -18.26 7.86
N ARG A 355 -4.42 -18.65 8.37
CA ARG A 355 -4.25 -19.10 9.74
C ARG A 355 -3.20 -18.24 10.42
N ASN A 356 -3.61 -17.53 11.45
CA ASN A 356 -2.78 -16.61 12.22
C ASN A 356 -2.60 -17.16 13.63
N SER A 357 -1.43 -16.98 14.21
CA SER A 357 -1.19 -17.18 15.62
C SER A 357 -0.30 -16.06 16.13
N VAL A 358 -0.63 -15.53 17.28
CA VAL A 358 0.11 -14.45 17.93
C VAL A 358 0.17 -14.72 19.44
N TRP A 359 1.32 -14.47 20.01
CA TRP A 359 1.48 -14.42 21.45
C TRP A 359 2.26 -13.18 21.84
N ASN A 360 1.90 -12.62 22.96
CA ASN A 360 2.55 -11.48 23.55
C ASN A 360 2.81 -11.75 25.02
N LYS A 361 4.08 -11.68 25.43
CA LYS A 361 4.50 -11.80 26.80
C LYS A 361 5.00 -10.43 27.27
N VAL A 362 4.35 -9.87 28.28
CA VAL A 362 4.74 -8.61 28.87
C VAL A 362 5.20 -8.85 30.31
N ALA A 363 6.41 -8.38 30.61
CA ALA A 363 6.91 -8.29 31.98
C ALA A 363 7.00 -6.79 32.34
N TYR A 364 6.42 -6.48 33.49
CA TYR A 364 6.32 -5.11 33.97
C TYR A 364 6.81 -5.04 35.42
N ALA A 365 7.79 -4.18 35.69
CA ALA A 365 8.28 -3.92 37.03
C ALA A 365 8.19 -2.41 37.32
N ASN A 366 7.38 -2.03 38.31
CA ASN A 366 7.28 -0.65 38.75
C ASN A 366 7.45 -0.64 40.29
N GLN A 367 8.36 0.22 40.78
CA GLN A 367 8.65 0.31 42.19
C GLN A 367 7.55 0.95 43.04
N GLN A 368 6.59 1.68 42.41
CA GLN A 368 5.56 2.43 43.13
C GLN A 368 4.14 1.80 42.98
N LEU A 369 3.91 1.05 41.91
CA LEU A 369 2.64 0.38 41.67
C LEU A 369 2.84 -1.13 41.78
N GLN A 370 2.50 -1.68 42.96
CA GLN A 370 2.40 -3.13 43.11
C GLN A 370 1.44 -3.69 42.06
N SER A 371 2.04 -4.25 40.99
CA SER A 371 1.44 -5.14 40.00
C SER A 371 0.07 -4.77 39.43
N THR A 372 0.05 -3.94 38.40
CA THR A 372 -0.91 -4.16 37.32
C THR A 372 -0.17 -4.90 36.19
N ALA A 373 -0.01 -6.20 36.35
CA ALA A 373 0.58 -7.03 35.31
C ALA A 373 -0.32 -6.96 34.06
N VAL A 374 0.20 -6.42 32.97
CA VAL A 374 -0.45 -6.59 31.68
C VAL A 374 -0.46 -8.07 31.38
N PRO A 375 -1.62 -8.72 31.21
CA PRO A 375 -1.66 -10.16 31.02
C PRO A 375 -0.96 -10.55 29.72
N SER A 376 -0.14 -11.59 29.78
CA SER A 376 0.35 -12.22 28.56
C SER A 376 -0.81 -12.78 27.78
N PHE A 377 -0.73 -12.70 26.47
CA PHE A 377 -1.81 -13.02 25.54
C PHE A 377 -1.36 -14.08 24.53
N THR A 378 -2.23 -15.03 24.25
CA THR A 378 -2.09 -15.98 23.16
C THR A 378 -3.37 -15.96 22.34
N GLY A 379 -3.25 -15.79 21.04
CA GLY A 379 -4.37 -15.77 20.11
C GLY A 379 -4.12 -16.62 18.88
N ALA A 380 -5.17 -17.29 18.41
CA ALA A 380 -5.15 -17.99 17.12
C ALA A 380 -6.43 -17.68 16.35
N GLU A 381 -6.29 -17.48 15.06
CA GLU A 381 -7.40 -17.16 14.14
C GLU A 381 -7.32 -18.06 12.91
N LEU A 382 -8.47 -18.57 12.49
CA LEU A 382 -8.66 -19.28 11.23
C LEU A 382 -9.71 -18.55 10.40
N LEU A 383 -9.37 -18.24 9.16
CA LEU A 383 -10.14 -17.42 8.22
C LEU A 383 -10.28 -18.13 6.87
N PRO A 384 -11.14 -19.15 6.74
CA PRO A 384 -11.51 -19.67 5.43
C PRO A 384 -12.45 -18.71 4.71
N ALA A 385 -12.22 -18.54 3.43
CA ALA A 385 -13.05 -17.76 2.55
C ALA A 385 -13.20 -18.43 1.19
N CYS A 386 -14.38 -18.30 0.57
CA CYS A 386 -14.59 -18.67 -0.82
C CYS A 386 -15.30 -17.53 -1.55
N TYR A 387 -15.10 -17.46 -2.85
CA TYR A 387 -15.78 -16.46 -3.68
C TYR A 387 -16.07 -16.99 -5.09
N LEU A 388 -17.11 -16.42 -5.66
CA LEU A 388 -17.50 -16.60 -7.05
C LEU A 388 -17.86 -15.24 -7.63
N GLN A 389 -17.34 -14.95 -8.80
CA GLN A 389 -17.62 -13.75 -9.57
C GLN A 389 -17.94 -14.12 -11.00
N ALA A 390 -18.99 -13.56 -11.54
CA ALA A 390 -19.36 -13.65 -12.94
C ALA A 390 -19.29 -12.27 -13.59
N ARG A 391 -18.61 -12.16 -14.72
CA ARG A 391 -18.60 -10.97 -15.57
C ARG A 391 -19.24 -11.31 -16.90
N TYR A 392 -20.29 -10.57 -17.23
CA TYR A 392 -20.96 -10.63 -18.52
C TYR A 392 -20.62 -9.40 -19.34
N ARG A 393 -20.10 -9.61 -20.54
CA ARG A 393 -19.82 -8.55 -21.52
C ARG A 393 -20.95 -8.51 -22.52
N TYR A 394 -21.79 -7.47 -22.39
CA TYR A 394 -22.88 -7.25 -23.34
C TYR A 394 -22.34 -6.82 -24.71
N ASN A 395 -21.39 -5.89 -24.75
CA ASN A 395 -20.71 -5.44 -25.96
C ASN A 395 -19.29 -4.89 -25.58
N SER A 396 -18.61 -4.25 -26.52
CA SER A 396 -17.28 -3.68 -26.34
C SER A 396 -17.23 -2.56 -25.26
N ALA A 397 -18.37 -1.92 -24.99
CA ALA A 397 -18.46 -0.78 -24.07
C ALA A 397 -19.11 -1.13 -22.73
N LEU A 398 -20.03 -2.10 -22.69
CA LEU A 398 -20.86 -2.37 -21.51
C LEU A 398 -20.60 -3.78 -20.97
N ALA A 399 -20.31 -3.85 -19.67
CA ALA A 399 -20.16 -5.11 -18.95
C ALA A 399 -20.78 -5.02 -17.56
N LEU A 400 -21.38 -6.11 -17.11
CA LEU A 400 -21.88 -6.29 -15.75
C LEU A 400 -20.99 -7.31 -15.01
N ARG A 401 -20.65 -7.03 -13.78
CA ARG A 401 -19.94 -7.95 -12.90
C ARG A 401 -20.73 -8.13 -11.61
N VAL A 402 -20.97 -9.37 -11.24
CA VAL A 402 -21.62 -9.76 -9.99
C VAL A 402 -20.68 -10.70 -9.24
N GLY A 403 -20.45 -10.43 -8.00
CA GLY A 403 -19.55 -11.23 -7.16
C GLY A 403 -20.15 -11.47 -5.78
N LEU A 404 -19.84 -12.62 -5.23
CA LEU A 404 -20.20 -13.02 -3.88
C LEU A 404 -18.99 -13.64 -3.21
N ARG A 405 -18.66 -13.13 -2.03
CA ARG A 405 -17.60 -13.68 -1.18
C ARG A 405 -18.16 -14.02 0.19
N LEU A 406 -17.86 -15.23 0.67
CA LEU A 406 -18.18 -15.73 2.00
C LEU A 406 -16.89 -15.83 2.78
N GLU A 407 -16.83 -15.23 3.98
CA GLU A 407 -15.74 -15.39 4.92
C GLU A 407 -16.26 -15.88 6.26
N HIS A 408 -15.65 -16.93 6.77
CA HIS A 408 -15.86 -17.38 8.15
C HIS A 408 -14.62 -17.01 8.97
N THR A 409 -14.83 -16.42 10.14
CA THR A 409 -13.76 -16.09 11.08
C THR A 409 -13.99 -16.87 12.35
N ALA A 410 -13.03 -17.70 12.72
CA ALA A 410 -12.99 -18.38 14.01
C ALA A 410 -11.70 -17.96 14.72
N TYR A 411 -11.82 -17.37 15.91
CA TYR A 411 -10.67 -17.02 16.70
C TYR A 411 -10.84 -17.48 18.15
N GLN A 412 -9.71 -17.82 18.74
CA GLN A 412 -9.59 -18.22 20.12
C GLN A 412 -8.46 -17.46 20.78
N TYR A 413 -8.64 -17.10 22.03
CA TYR A 413 -7.64 -16.39 22.79
C TYR A 413 -7.66 -16.77 24.27
N ALA A 414 -6.49 -16.68 24.88
CA ALA A 414 -6.29 -16.94 26.29
C ALA A 414 -5.38 -15.86 26.89
N TYR A 415 -5.57 -15.60 28.18
CA TYR A 415 -4.77 -14.66 28.97
C TYR A 415 -4.15 -15.39 30.16
N SER A 416 -2.95 -14.93 30.57
CA SER A 416 -2.21 -15.58 31.66
C SER A 416 -2.95 -15.60 33.02
N HIS A 417 -3.86 -14.65 33.24
CA HIS A 417 -4.59 -14.53 34.51
C HIS A 417 -6.00 -15.13 34.47
N THR A 418 -6.52 -15.47 33.30
CA THR A 418 -7.80 -16.15 33.12
C THR A 418 -7.58 -17.38 32.24
N PRO A 419 -7.47 -18.57 32.83
CA PRO A 419 -7.20 -19.79 32.06
C PRO A 419 -8.31 -20.19 31.11
N THR A 420 -9.43 -19.46 31.09
CA THR A 420 -10.57 -19.74 30.23
C THR A 420 -10.24 -19.35 28.80
N LEU A 421 -10.17 -20.34 27.92
CA LEU A 421 -10.05 -20.14 26.49
C LEU A 421 -11.34 -19.54 25.94
N THR A 422 -11.29 -18.33 25.41
CA THR A 422 -12.45 -17.70 24.79
C THR A 422 -12.49 -18.03 23.31
N HIS A 423 -13.62 -18.53 22.85
CA HIS A 423 -13.88 -18.84 21.44
C HIS A 423 -14.91 -17.89 20.87
N ARG A 424 -14.66 -17.40 19.68
CA ARG A 424 -15.64 -16.62 18.90
C ARG A 424 -15.60 -17.01 17.45
N SER A 425 -16.77 -17.03 16.83
CA SER A 425 -16.87 -17.20 15.39
C SER A 425 -18.01 -16.39 14.80
N TYR A 426 -17.83 -15.97 13.56
CA TYR A 426 -18.86 -15.30 12.78
C TYR A 426 -18.64 -15.54 11.29
N THR A 427 -19.74 -15.49 10.54
CA THR A 427 -19.73 -15.65 9.09
C THR A 427 -20.31 -14.40 8.44
N ASN A 428 -19.63 -13.87 7.44
CA ASN A 428 -20.07 -12.69 6.71
C ASN A 428 -20.11 -12.96 5.21
N LEU A 429 -21.11 -12.36 4.57
CA LEU A 429 -21.34 -12.42 3.14
C LEU A 429 -21.06 -11.03 2.55
N PHE A 430 -20.28 -10.98 1.48
CA PHE A 430 -19.86 -9.75 0.81
C PHE A 430 -20.31 -9.74 -0.64
N PRO A 431 -21.53 -9.25 -0.92
CA PRO A 431 -22.00 -9.05 -2.28
C PRO A 431 -21.31 -7.87 -2.95
N THR A 432 -21.10 -7.98 -4.25
CA THR A 432 -20.56 -6.91 -5.12
C THR A 432 -21.30 -6.94 -6.44
N VAL A 433 -21.76 -5.79 -6.89
CA VAL A 433 -22.40 -5.60 -8.21
C VAL A 433 -21.81 -4.36 -8.86
N LEU A 434 -21.18 -4.50 -10.03
CA LEU A 434 -20.55 -3.40 -10.74
C LEU A 434 -20.99 -3.39 -12.21
N LEU A 435 -21.45 -2.23 -12.65
CA LEU A 435 -21.74 -1.93 -14.04
C LEU A 435 -20.59 -1.11 -14.62
N TYR A 436 -20.00 -1.58 -15.69
CA TYR A 436 -18.91 -0.94 -16.42
C TYR A 436 -19.42 -0.38 -17.74
N TYR A 437 -19.16 0.89 -17.98
CA TYR A 437 -19.30 1.51 -19.28
C TYR A 437 -17.96 2.13 -19.67
N ASP A 438 -17.38 1.67 -20.77
CA ASP A 438 -16.03 2.05 -21.20
C ASP A 438 -16.00 2.47 -22.66
N ARG A 439 -15.57 3.71 -22.90
CA ARG A 439 -15.33 4.30 -24.22
C ARG A 439 -13.93 4.95 -24.21
N PRO A 440 -13.33 5.24 -25.36
CA PRO A 440 -11.97 5.76 -25.44
C PRO A 440 -11.69 6.99 -24.55
N ASN A 441 -12.64 7.90 -24.43
CA ASN A 441 -12.49 9.15 -23.68
C ASN A 441 -13.33 9.22 -22.39
N TYR A 442 -14.14 8.21 -22.12
CA TYR A 442 -15.03 8.18 -20.97
C TYR A 442 -15.17 6.76 -20.42
N GLY A 443 -15.00 6.62 -19.12
CA GLY A 443 -15.25 5.39 -18.40
C GLY A 443 -16.11 5.65 -17.17
N LEU A 444 -17.09 4.78 -16.94
CA LEU A 444 -17.95 4.83 -15.77
C LEU A 444 -18.01 3.45 -15.12
N VAL A 445 -17.83 3.38 -13.82
CA VAL A 445 -18.13 2.20 -13.03
C VAL A 445 -19.11 2.61 -11.94
N LEU A 446 -20.28 2.01 -11.96
CA LEU A 446 -21.32 2.19 -10.94
C LEU A 446 -21.49 0.88 -10.18
N GLY A 447 -21.71 0.92 -8.88
CA GLY A 447 -22.06 -0.31 -8.21
C GLY A 447 -22.18 -0.26 -6.70
N LEU A 448 -22.46 -1.45 -6.17
CA LEU A 448 -22.53 -1.75 -4.75
C LEU A 448 -21.31 -2.58 -4.37
N THR A 449 -20.64 -2.19 -3.28
CA THR A 449 -19.53 -2.93 -2.69
C THR A 449 -19.78 -3.15 -1.21
N SER A 450 -19.28 -4.27 -0.69
CA SER A 450 -19.32 -4.56 0.74
C SER A 450 -17.96 -5.03 1.24
N ARG A 451 -17.65 -4.74 2.50
CA ARG A 451 -16.37 -5.05 3.13
C ARG A 451 -16.47 -5.09 4.65
N ILE A 452 -15.40 -5.50 5.31
CA ILE A 452 -15.29 -5.60 6.76
C ILE A 452 -14.01 -4.91 7.26
N SER A 453 -14.09 -4.27 8.42
CA SER A 453 -12.93 -3.81 9.17
C SER A 453 -12.86 -4.59 10.48
N ARG A 454 -11.82 -5.42 10.62
CA ARG A 454 -11.62 -6.22 11.82
C ARG A 454 -10.88 -5.44 12.89
N PRO A 455 -11.24 -5.59 14.18
CA PRO A 455 -10.49 -4.99 15.27
C PRO A 455 -9.04 -5.48 15.29
N LYS A 456 -8.15 -4.62 15.73
CA LYS A 456 -6.75 -5.02 15.99
C LYS A 456 -6.70 -5.89 17.24
N TYR A 457 -5.82 -6.88 17.28
CA TYR A 457 -5.62 -7.71 18.47
C TYR A 457 -5.32 -6.87 19.71
N SER A 458 -4.51 -5.80 19.57
CA SER A 458 -4.20 -4.87 20.67
C SER A 458 -5.42 -4.16 21.28
N TRP A 459 -6.53 -4.07 20.56
CA TRP A 459 -7.80 -3.51 21.06
C TRP A 459 -8.64 -4.52 21.82
N MET A 460 -8.39 -5.79 21.60
CA MET A 460 -9.12 -6.90 22.19
C MET A 460 -8.45 -7.45 23.45
N LEU A 461 -7.20 -7.02 23.74
CA LEU A 461 -6.44 -7.47 24.90
C LEU A 461 -7.09 -6.98 26.18
N PRO A 462 -7.67 -7.85 27.06
CA PRO A 462 -8.16 -7.40 28.35
C PRO A 462 -6.98 -7.00 29.24
N GLY A 463 -7.29 -6.09 30.12
CA GLY A 463 -6.33 -5.52 31.07
C GLY A 463 -6.02 -4.07 30.75
N VAL A 464 -5.70 -3.34 31.79
CA VAL A 464 -5.40 -1.91 31.74
C VAL A 464 -3.91 -1.72 31.48
N ARG A 465 -3.57 -1.18 30.34
CA ARG A 465 -2.19 -0.74 30.02
C ARG A 465 -2.05 0.72 30.40
N VAL A 466 -1.19 1.00 31.33
CA VAL A 466 -0.84 2.37 31.72
C VAL A 466 -0.07 3.04 30.59
N VAL A 467 -0.57 4.17 30.08
CA VAL A 467 0.11 5.00 29.08
C VAL A 467 0.97 6.06 29.77
N ASN A 468 0.42 6.66 30.83
CA ASN A 468 1.11 7.58 31.76
C ASN A 468 0.29 7.66 33.08
N ASP A 469 0.71 8.52 34.01
CA ASP A 469 0.05 8.67 35.33
C ASP A 469 -1.46 9.01 35.23
N PHE A 470 -1.90 9.59 34.11
CA PHE A 470 -3.26 10.11 33.92
C PHE A 470 -4.04 9.40 32.81
N LEU A 471 -3.39 8.62 31.99
CA LEU A 471 -4.03 7.93 30.85
C LEU A 471 -3.69 6.44 30.87
N SER A 472 -4.71 5.63 30.76
CA SER A 472 -4.60 4.19 30.59
C SER A 472 -5.42 3.75 29.40
N PHE A 473 -5.05 2.65 28.77
CA PHE A 473 -5.80 1.98 27.72
C PHE A 473 -6.29 0.63 28.22
N GLU A 474 -7.56 0.35 28.03
CA GLU A 474 -8.17 -0.96 28.33
C GLU A 474 -8.67 -1.61 27.07
N GLY A 475 -8.30 -2.86 26.84
CA GLY A 475 -8.80 -3.61 25.69
C GLY A 475 -10.21 -4.13 25.93
N HIS A 476 -10.99 -4.20 24.84
CA HIS A 476 -12.36 -4.71 24.86
C HIS A 476 -12.45 -6.01 24.05
N PRO A 477 -12.46 -7.19 24.71
CA PRO A 477 -12.48 -8.49 24.02
C PRO A 477 -13.73 -8.72 23.18
N GLU A 478 -14.82 -8.02 23.48
CA GLU A 478 -16.12 -8.23 22.85
C GLU A 478 -16.38 -7.33 21.64
N ILE A 479 -15.39 -6.51 21.26
CA ILE A 479 -15.52 -5.62 20.11
C ILE A 479 -15.83 -6.41 18.83
N GLN A 480 -16.87 -5.95 18.11
CA GLN A 480 -17.33 -6.57 16.87
C GLN A 480 -16.65 -5.91 15.65
N PRO A 481 -16.45 -6.65 14.56
CA PRO A 481 -15.96 -6.06 13.34
C PRO A 481 -16.98 -5.10 12.73
N SER A 482 -16.50 -3.99 12.17
CA SER A 482 -17.33 -3.04 11.44
C SER A 482 -17.66 -3.57 10.05
N GLN A 483 -18.94 -3.60 9.68
CA GLN A 483 -19.41 -3.97 8.34
C GLN A 483 -19.70 -2.71 7.53
N ILE A 484 -19.23 -2.67 6.29
CA ILE A 484 -19.27 -1.47 5.45
C ILE A 484 -19.96 -1.82 4.14
N TYR A 485 -21.02 -1.09 3.81
CA TYR A 485 -21.75 -1.17 2.55
C TYR A 485 -21.68 0.19 1.86
N ALA A 486 -21.34 0.20 0.57
CA ALA A 486 -21.19 1.45 -0.16
C ALA A 486 -21.68 1.36 -1.61
N LEU A 487 -22.39 2.38 -2.03
CA LEU A 487 -22.62 2.71 -3.44
C LEU A 487 -21.41 3.49 -3.92
N VAL A 488 -20.89 3.11 -5.08
CA VAL A 488 -19.70 3.71 -5.66
C VAL A 488 -19.96 4.15 -7.10
N ALA A 489 -19.43 5.31 -7.46
CA ALA A 489 -19.41 5.80 -8.82
C ALA A 489 -17.99 6.27 -9.14
N ARG A 490 -17.34 5.63 -10.10
CA ARG A 490 -16.04 6.04 -10.61
C ARG A 490 -16.20 6.53 -12.04
N ASN A 491 -15.89 7.79 -12.27
CA ASN A 491 -15.82 8.39 -13.58
C ASN A 491 -14.36 8.57 -13.99
N THR A 492 -14.04 8.24 -15.21
CA THR A 492 -12.75 8.52 -15.83
C THR A 492 -12.97 9.33 -17.08
N LEU A 493 -12.44 10.54 -17.13
CA LEU A 493 -12.59 11.50 -18.22
C LEU A 493 -11.25 11.64 -18.97
N PHE A 494 -11.31 11.83 -20.28
CA PHE A 494 -10.13 12.05 -21.13
C PHE A 494 -9.01 11.02 -20.91
N GLN A 495 -9.38 9.77 -20.60
CA GLN A 495 -8.53 8.61 -20.30
C GLN A 495 -7.87 8.62 -18.89
N TYR A 496 -7.72 9.78 -18.21
CA TYR A 496 -6.87 9.87 -17.03
C TYR A 496 -7.47 10.63 -15.85
N ALA A 497 -8.27 11.67 -16.09
CA ALA A 497 -8.91 12.41 -15.00
C ALA A 497 -9.97 11.53 -14.33
N GLN A 498 -9.95 11.45 -13.00
CA GLN A 498 -10.85 10.58 -12.25
C GLN A 498 -11.66 11.38 -11.25
N LEU A 499 -12.95 11.06 -11.17
CA LEU A 499 -13.84 11.47 -10.10
C LEU A 499 -14.43 10.20 -9.48
N ASN A 500 -14.06 9.91 -8.25
CA ASN A 500 -14.52 8.76 -7.48
C ASN A 500 -15.44 9.23 -6.37
N LEU A 501 -16.68 8.78 -6.38
CA LEU A 501 -17.68 9.08 -5.38
C LEU A 501 -18.06 7.80 -4.65
N SER A 502 -18.26 7.88 -3.33
CA SER A 502 -18.81 6.78 -2.55
C SER A 502 -19.76 7.33 -1.50
N TYR A 503 -20.90 6.69 -1.36
CA TYR A 503 -21.83 6.91 -0.25
C TYR A 503 -22.08 5.57 0.42
N GLY A 504 -22.01 5.50 1.75
CA GLY A 504 -22.17 4.23 2.43
C GLY A 504 -22.48 4.33 3.91
N GLN A 505 -22.63 3.16 4.50
CA GLN A 505 -22.89 2.98 5.92
C GLN A 505 -21.91 1.99 6.52
N VAL A 506 -21.52 2.24 7.76
CA VAL A 506 -20.70 1.38 8.61
C VAL A 506 -21.54 0.98 9.80
N HIS A 507 -21.86 -0.31 9.90
CA HIS A 507 -22.48 -0.89 11.07
C HIS A 507 -21.40 -1.29 12.07
N HIS A 508 -21.69 -1.18 13.36
CA HIS A 508 -20.74 -1.45 14.46
C HIS A 508 -19.45 -0.61 14.30
N PHE A 509 -19.62 0.69 14.07
CA PHE A 509 -18.48 1.59 13.91
C PHE A 509 -17.65 1.60 15.19
N VAL A 510 -16.33 1.31 15.03
CA VAL A 510 -15.37 1.28 16.14
C VAL A 510 -14.77 2.65 16.33
N GLY A 511 -14.82 3.16 17.55
CA GLY A 511 -14.21 4.42 17.94
C GLY A 511 -13.70 4.37 19.38
N SER A 512 -12.94 5.39 19.78
CA SER A 512 -12.48 5.54 21.16
C SER A 512 -13.64 5.88 22.07
N SER A 513 -13.76 5.14 23.17
CA SER A 513 -14.62 5.47 24.30
C SER A 513 -13.75 5.75 25.53
N TYR A 514 -14.24 6.61 26.42
CA TYR A 514 -13.49 7.09 27.55
C TYR A 514 -14.31 6.97 28.84
N ARG A 515 -13.68 6.60 29.95
CA ARG A 515 -14.26 6.69 31.28
C ARG A 515 -13.26 7.34 32.23
N SER A 516 -13.76 8.08 33.21
CA SER A 516 -12.95 8.69 34.24
C SER A 516 -12.90 7.80 35.47
N GLU A 517 -11.70 7.53 35.96
CA GLU A 517 -11.43 6.82 37.22
C GLU A 517 -10.61 7.73 38.15
N GLY A 518 -11.29 8.60 38.89
CA GLY A 518 -10.64 9.60 39.73
C GLY A 518 -9.84 10.60 38.90
N LYS A 519 -8.51 10.62 39.05
CA LYS A 519 -7.61 11.48 38.26
C LYS A 519 -7.09 10.80 36.98
N ARG A 520 -7.52 9.58 36.69
CA ARG A 520 -7.07 8.81 35.53
C ARG A 520 -8.19 8.69 34.52
N LEU A 521 -7.85 8.86 33.26
CA LEU A 521 -8.73 8.59 32.11
C LEU A 521 -8.38 7.22 31.54
N VAL A 522 -9.40 6.38 31.36
CA VAL A 522 -9.25 5.09 30.73
C VAL A 522 -9.87 5.16 29.34
N GLU A 523 -9.04 4.96 28.32
CA GLU A 523 -9.45 4.84 26.92
C GLU A 523 -9.70 3.38 26.58
N SER A 524 -10.74 3.09 25.82
CA SER A 524 -10.96 1.79 25.18
C SER A 524 -11.45 1.99 23.75
N MET A 525 -11.26 0.97 22.91
CA MET A 525 -11.88 0.92 21.59
C MET A 525 -13.16 0.13 21.67
N ASP A 526 -14.26 0.68 21.16
CA ASP A 526 -15.58 0.12 21.31
C ASP A 526 -16.44 0.29 20.07
N ASN A 527 -17.51 -0.48 19.94
CA ASN A 527 -18.54 -0.29 18.92
C ASN A 527 -19.49 0.82 19.41
N ILE A 528 -19.22 2.05 19.03
CA ILE A 528 -19.85 3.23 19.62
C ILE A 528 -21.09 3.72 18.89
N ALA A 529 -21.20 3.49 17.58
CA ALA A 529 -22.23 4.10 16.74
C ALA A 529 -22.43 3.35 15.42
N LYS A 530 -23.39 3.84 14.65
CA LYS A 530 -23.48 3.65 13.20
C LYS A 530 -22.91 4.88 12.51
N ARG A 531 -22.14 4.71 11.43
CA ARG A 531 -21.58 5.82 10.65
C ARG A 531 -22.11 5.81 9.23
N SER A 532 -22.70 6.90 8.79
CA SER A 532 -22.94 7.17 7.37
C SER A 532 -21.81 8.04 6.84
N PHE A 533 -21.36 7.79 5.61
CA PHE A 533 -20.29 8.57 5.02
C PHE A 533 -20.54 8.89 3.55
N PHE A 534 -19.97 10.00 3.11
CA PHE A 534 -19.83 10.34 1.70
C PHE A 534 -18.37 10.69 1.46
N THR A 535 -17.76 10.13 0.40
CA THR A 535 -16.40 10.46 -0.01
C THR A 535 -16.36 10.89 -1.47
N ALA A 536 -15.61 11.94 -1.76
CA ALA A 536 -15.30 12.39 -3.10
C ALA A 536 -13.77 12.48 -3.25
N ASN A 537 -13.24 11.82 -4.25
CA ASN A 537 -11.85 11.89 -4.63
C ASN A 537 -11.74 12.33 -6.09
N VAL A 538 -10.94 13.36 -6.34
CA VAL A 538 -10.63 13.87 -7.66
C VAL A 538 -9.15 13.69 -7.92
N VAL A 539 -8.80 13.14 -9.08
CA VAL A 539 -7.43 13.01 -9.57
C VAL A 539 -7.35 13.59 -10.97
N LEU A 540 -6.54 14.63 -11.13
CA LEU A 540 -6.36 15.36 -12.38
C LEU A 540 -4.89 15.27 -12.82
N PRO A 541 -4.48 14.22 -13.54
CA PRO A 541 -3.16 14.17 -14.14
C PRO A 541 -3.11 15.08 -15.37
N PHE A 542 -1.98 15.68 -15.60
CA PHE A 542 -1.74 16.54 -16.74
C PHE A 542 -0.36 16.31 -17.35
N ALA A 543 -0.25 16.64 -18.65
CA ALA A 543 1.01 16.61 -19.38
C ALA A 543 1.08 17.83 -20.30
N LEU A 544 2.11 18.64 -20.14
CA LEU A 544 2.34 19.90 -20.88
C LEU A 544 3.72 19.86 -21.55
N MET A 545 4.00 20.84 -22.41
CA MET A 545 5.30 21.03 -23.06
C MET A 545 5.81 19.75 -23.73
N GLN A 546 4.97 19.09 -24.55
CA GLN A 546 5.29 17.82 -25.22
C GLN A 546 5.69 16.70 -24.23
N LYS A 547 5.01 16.64 -23.08
CA LYS A 547 5.25 15.71 -21.97
C LYS A 547 6.57 15.96 -21.20
N LYS A 548 7.25 17.07 -21.40
CA LYS A 548 8.41 17.46 -20.58
C LYS A 548 8.00 17.90 -19.17
N LEU A 549 6.76 18.36 -19.02
CA LEU A 549 6.17 18.73 -17.74
C LEU A 549 4.94 17.86 -17.53
N THR A 550 5.01 16.97 -16.56
CA THR A 550 3.90 16.11 -16.16
C THR A 550 3.59 16.31 -14.69
N GLY A 551 2.38 15.96 -14.27
CA GLY A 551 2.01 16.07 -12.87
C GLY A 551 0.59 15.63 -12.63
N GLN A 552 0.17 15.75 -11.39
CA GLN A 552 -1.22 15.50 -10.97
C GLN A 552 -1.62 16.42 -9.82
N LEU A 553 -2.89 16.75 -9.79
CA LEU A 553 -3.59 17.35 -8.66
C LEU A 553 -4.56 16.33 -8.10
N GLN A 554 -4.62 16.21 -6.79
CA GLN A 554 -5.56 15.34 -6.12
C GLN A 554 -6.24 16.06 -4.97
N ALA A 555 -7.54 15.85 -4.84
CA ALA A 555 -8.35 16.32 -3.73
C ALA A 555 -9.18 15.16 -3.17
N ASN A 556 -9.22 15.04 -1.85
CA ASN A 556 -10.08 14.11 -1.13
C ASN A 556 -10.98 14.91 -0.19
N VAL A 557 -12.26 14.59 -0.20
CA VAL A 557 -13.25 15.19 0.71
C VAL A 557 -14.06 14.04 1.29
N ASP A 558 -14.13 13.97 2.61
CA ASP A 558 -14.86 12.96 3.34
C ASP A 558 -15.86 13.63 4.28
N TYR A 559 -17.13 13.23 4.21
CA TYR A 559 -18.16 13.57 5.15
C TYR A 559 -18.49 12.36 6.01
N SER A 560 -18.66 12.58 7.30
CA SER A 560 -19.07 11.56 8.25
C SER A 560 -20.21 12.06 9.11
N HIS A 561 -21.19 11.19 9.33
CA HIS A 561 -22.29 11.38 10.27
C HIS A 561 -22.41 10.12 11.14
N LEU A 562 -22.21 10.30 12.44
CA LEU A 562 -22.41 9.25 13.43
C LEU A 562 -23.85 9.37 14.01
N SER A 563 -24.52 8.23 14.07
CA SER A 563 -25.89 8.08 14.62
C SER A 563 -25.98 6.80 15.42
N ASP A 564 -27.13 6.58 16.07
CA ASP A 564 -27.42 5.35 16.80
C ASP A 564 -26.30 4.97 17.77
N PHE A 565 -25.89 5.95 18.57
CA PHE A 565 -24.86 5.75 19.60
C PHE A 565 -25.32 4.68 20.59
N THR A 566 -24.39 3.85 21.02
CA THR A 566 -24.65 2.87 22.08
C THR A 566 -24.95 3.59 23.38
N SER A 567 -25.80 2.99 24.24
CA SER A 567 -26.26 3.62 25.49
C SER A 567 -25.13 3.93 26.48
N GLN A 568 -24.01 3.23 26.35
CA GLN A 568 -22.83 3.42 27.21
C GLN A 568 -21.86 4.48 26.70
N TYR A 569 -22.02 4.93 25.42
CA TYR A 569 -21.11 5.89 24.82
C TYR A 569 -21.51 7.32 25.19
N GLN A 570 -20.53 8.05 25.69
CA GLN A 570 -20.64 9.49 25.94
C GLN A 570 -19.77 10.25 24.92
N ALA A 571 -20.42 11.09 24.13
CA ALA A 571 -19.70 11.91 23.16
C ALA A 571 -18.96 13.07 23.86
N PRO A 572 -17.79 13.50 23.34
CA PRO A 572 -17.10 14.68 23.84
C PRO A 572 -17.99 15.92 23.79
N LEU A 573 -17.97 16.72 24.87
CA LEU A 573 -18.80 17.89 25.04
C LEU A 573 -18.56 18.92 23.92
N GLY A 574 -19.65 19.46 23.37
CA GLY A 574 -19.60 20.52 22.34
C GLY A 574 -19.10 20.06 20.97
N ARG A 575 -18.94 18.75 20.75
CA ARG A 575 -18.51 18.20 19.46
C ARG A 575 -19.70 17.69 18.66
N ALA A 576 -19.70 18.00 17.36
CA ALA A 576 -20.78 17.57 16.47
C ALA A 576 -20.53 16.15 15.93
N PRO A 577 -21.58 15.30 15.86
CA PRO A 577 -21.48 13.97 15.27
C PRO A 577 -21.36 14.02 13.74
N ARG A 578 -21.39 15.20 13.15
CA ARG A 578 -21.26 15.44 11.71
C ARG A 578 -20.02 16.27 11.45
N TYR A 579 -19.16 15.80 10.55
CA TYR A 579 -17.93 16.52 10.24
C TYR A 579 -17.43 16.23 8.83
N TRP A 580 -16.64 17.16 8.33
CA TRP A 580 -15.93 17.07 7.07
C TRP A 580 -14.44 16.95 7.33
N THR A 581 -13.77 16.13 6.53
CA THR A 581 -12.31 16.11 6.45
C THR A 581 -11.89 16.21 4.99
N HIS A 582 -10.77 16.87 4.73
CA HIS A 582 -10.31 17.07 3.37
C HIS A 582 -8.78 17.11 3.31
N SER A 583 -8.23 16.68 2.17
CA SER A 583 -6.80 16.72 1.90
C SER A 583 -6.55 17.03 0.43
N TYR A 584 -5.46 17.73 0.17
CA TYR A 584 -5.04 18.12 -1.17
C TYR A 584 -3.59 17.70 -1.38
N SER A 585 -3.27 17.19 -2.54
CA SER A 585 -1.89 16.92 -2.93
C SER A 585 -1.65 17.35 -4.38
N ALA A 586 -0.43 17.75 -4.64
CA ALA A 586 0.04 18.10 -5.96
C ALA A 586 1.41 17.49 -6.21
N SER A 587 1.64 17.02 -7.42
CA SER A 587 2.97 16.62 -7.85
C SER A 587 3.27 17.14 -9.23
N LEU A 588 4.54 17.44 -9.49
CA LEU A 588 5.04 18.00 -10.73
C LEU A 588 6.36 17.34 -11.06
N GLU A 589 6.51 16.84 -12.27
CA GLU A 589 7.76 16.28 -12.77
C GLU A 589 8.16 17.05 -14.04
N TYR A 590 9.35 17.63 -14.03
CA TYR A 590 9.94 18.34 -15.14
C TYR A 590 11.15 17.57 -15.69
N THR A 591 11.07 17.15 -16.95
CA THR A 591 12.08 16.35 -17.64
C THR A 591 12.47 17.02 -18.95
N PRO A 592 13.31 18.08 -18.92
CA PRO A 592 13.68 18.83 -20.13
C PRO A 592 14.42 17.98 -21.15
N ASN A 593 15.16 16.99 -20.68
CA ASN A 593 15.94 16.06 -21.50
C ASN A 593 16.06 14.69 -20.82
N ASN A 594 16.70 13.75 -21.49
CA ASN A 594 16.83 12.37 -21.01
C ASN A 594 17.83 12.18 -19.85
N ARG A 595 18.53 13.23 -19.40
CA ARG A 595 19.54 13.16 -18.34
C ARG A 595 19.11 13.81 -17.05
N PHE A 596 18.20 14.77 -17.11
CA PHE A 596 17.78 15.55 -15.97
C PHE A 596 16.27 15.37 -15.69
N SER A 597 15.91 15.16 -14.46
CA SER A 597 14.54 15.24 -13.99
C SER A 597 14.47 15.97 -12.65
N CYS A 598 13.41 16.75 -12.49
CA CYS A 598 13.04 17.43 -11.24
C CYS A 598 11.63 16.99 -10.89
N TYR A 599 11.45 16.45 -9.70
CA TYR A 599 10.14 16.07 -9.17
C TYR A 599 9.84 16.87 -7.91
N LEU A 600 8.68 17.47 -7.86
CA LEU A 600 8.14 18.23 -6.73
C LEU A 600 6.86 17.55 -6.26
N GLN A 601 6.67 17.46 -4.97
CA GLN A 601 5.44 16.98 -4.37
C GLN A 601 5.09 17.81 -3.14
N GLY A 602 3.80 18.14 -2.99
CA GLY A 602 3.26 18.82 -1.82
C GLY A 602 1.96 18.18 -1.37
N GLU A 603 1.74 18.16 -0.07
CA GLU A 603 0.47 17.74 0.56
C GLU A 603 0.03 18.82 1.54
N LEU A 604 -1.23 19.19 1.44
CA LEU A 604 -1.91 20.13 2.32
C LEU A 604 -3.05 19.40 3.02
N LEU A 605 -2.99 19.34 4.33
CA LEU A 605 -4.08 18.94 5.21
C LEU A 605 -4.59 20.18 5.92
N PRO A 606 -5.68 20.80 5.48
CA PRO A 606 -6.31 21.92 6.18
C PRO A 606 -6.72 21.50 7.59
N GLN A 607 -7.09 22.48 8.40
CA GLN A 607 -7.59 22.20 9.74
C GLN A 607 -8.72 21.17 9.69
N GLN A 608 -8.57 20.09 10.46
CA GLN A 608 -9.56 19.03 10.57
C GLN A 608 -10.29 19.15 11.91
N ASN A 609 -11.60 19.02 11.88
CA ASN A 609 -12.43 19.00 13.08
C ASN A 609 -13.38 17.80 13.01
N THR A 610 -13.09 16.78 13.82
CA THR A 610 -13.91 15.57 13.92
C THR A 610 -14.59 15.49 15.27
N LEU A 611 -15.42 14.48 15.51
CA LEU A 611 -15.97 14.22 16.82
C LEU A 611 -14.87 13.98 17.87
N PHE A 612 -13.80 13.27 17.49
CA PHE A 612 -12.78 12.79 18.41
C PHE A 612 -11.54 13.67 18.47
N SER A 613 -11.30 14.47 17.46
CA SER A 613 -10.06 15.25 17.37
C SER A 613 -10.19 16.50 16.53
N SER A 614 -9.32 17.47 16.77
CA SER A 614 -9.02 18.52 15.81
C SER A 614 -7.52 18.57 15.54
N SER A 615 -7.15 19.00 14.34
CA SER A 615 -5.75 19.25 14.00
C SER A 615 -5.61 20.61 13.34
N SER A 616 -4.49 21.28 13.60
CA SER A 616 -4.13 22.50 12.86
C SER A 616 -3.79 22.14 11.41
N ILE A 617 -3.65 23.16 10.57
CA ILE A 617 -3.19 23.01 9.20
C ILE A 617 -1.81 22.32 9.17
N GLN A 618 -1.63 21.39 8.22
CA GLN A 618 -0.36 20.70 7.98
C GLN A 618 0.00 20.88 6.52
N PHE A 619 1.23 21.27 6.26
CA PHE A 619 1.79 21.30 4.92
C PHE A 619 3.10 20.54 4.93
N SER A 620 3.30 19.68 3.96
CA SER A 620 4.57 19.00 3.72
C SER A 620 4.92 19.05 2.23
N GLY A 621 6.21 19.23 1.93
CA GLY A 621 6.70 19.23 0.58
C GLY A 621 8.02 18.50 0.46
N SER A 622 8.28 17.94 -0.71
CA SER A 622 9.54 17.30 -1.07
C SER A 622 9.93 17.65 -2.49
N MET A 623 11.22 17.67 -2.73
CA MET A 623 11.80 17.87 -4.05
C MET A 623 12.86 16.80 -4.31
N GLU A 624 12.93 16.32 -5.54
CA GLU A 624 13.95 15.36 -5.98
C GLU A 624 14.51 15.83 -7.32
N LEU A 625 15.83 15.96 -7.39
CA LEU A 625 16.58 16.26 -8.60
C LEU A 625 17.41 15.03 -8.96
N ASN A 626 17.27 14.54 -10.18
CA ASN A 626 18.07 13.42 -10.69
C ASN A 626 18.88 13.87 -11.91
N TYR A 627 20.15 13.47 -11.93
CA TYR A 627 21.03 13.71 -13.05
C TYR A 627 21.76 12.42 -13.45
N SER A 628 21.55 11.99 -14.70
CA SER A 628 22.13 10.78 -15.27
C SER A 628 23.43 11.09 -16.00
N LEU A 629 24.52 10.50 -15.49
CA LEU A 629 25.88 10.61 -16.01
C LEU A 629 26.23 9.40 -16.90
N LEU A 630 27.39 9.46 -17.52
CA LEU A 630 27.96 8.50 -18.46
C LEU A 630 27.19 8.40 -19.78
N LYS A 631 27.82 7.76 -20.79
CA LYS A 631 27.28 7.69 -22.14
C LYS A 631 25.93 6.95 -22.21
N GLU A 632 25.80 5.87 -21.46
CA GLU A 632 24.58 5.04 -21.39
C GLU A 632 23.64 5.43 -20.23
N ARG A 633 23.91 6.55 -19.55
CA ARG A 633 23.16 7.00 -18.37
C ARG A 633 23.13 5.96 -17.25
N ASN A 634 24.24 5.27 -17.06
CA ASN A 634 24.35 4.16 -16.09
C ASN A 634 24.63 4.63 -14.66
N LEU A 635 25.03 5.90 -14.48
CA LEU A 635 25.25 6.49 -13.17
C LEU A 635 24.23 7.60 -12.93
N VAL A 636 23.42 7.48 -11.89
CA VAL A 636 22.43 8.48 -11.50
C VAL A 636 22.84 9.09 -10.16
N LEU A 637 22.94 10.40 -10.11
CA LEU A 637 23.10 11.18 -8.89
C LEU A 637 21.76 11.83 -8.59
N SER A 638 21.32 11.72 -7.33
CA SER A 638 20.06 12.31 -6.89
C SER A 638 20.28 13.19 -5.66
N LEU A 639 19.62 14.33 -5.66
CA LEU A 639 19.48 15.22 -4.52
C LEU A 639 18.00 15.32 -4.17
N SER A 640 17.63 14.90 -2.96
CA SER A 640 16.26 14.96 -2.49
C SER A 640 16.16 15.80 -1.24
N THR A 641 15.08 16.56 -1.12
CA THR A 641 14.74 17.28 0.11
C THR A 641 13.40 16.79 0.62
N TYR A 642 13.28 16.65 1.92
CA TYR A 642 12.06 16.18 2.57
C TYR A 642 11.62 17.18 3.63
N ASN A 643 10.31 17.24 3.87
CA ASN A 643 9.69 18.18 4.79
C ASN A 643 10.03 19.66 4.47
N LEU A 644 10.27 19.97 3.19
CA LEU A 644 10.49 21.33 2.74
C LEU A 644 9.21 22.14 3.03
N PHE A 645 9.33 23.27 3.68
CA PHE A 645 8.20 24.10 4.09
C PHE A 645 7.24 23.45 5.12
N SER A 646 7.64 22.37 5.78
CA SER A 646 6.82 21.83 6.86
C SER A 646 6.75 22.81 8.03
N HIS A 647 5.57 22.90 8.64
CA HIS A 647 5.35 23.69 9.85
C HIS A 647 5.03 22.76 11.03
N PRO A 648 5.40 23.14 12.26
CA PRO A 648 4.89 22.46 13.43
C PRO A 648 3.36 22.44 13.39
N TYR A 649 2.76 21.33 13.77
CA TYR A 649 1.32 21.19 13.83
C TYR A 649 0.85 20.60 15.14
N SER A 650 -0.36 20.93 15.53
CA SER A 650 -0.98 20.45 16.75
C SER A 650 -2.12 19.50 16.43
N LYS A 651 -2.26 18.48 17.25
CA LYS A 651 -3.41 17.59 17.25
C LYS A 651 -4.01 17.54 18.65
N VAL A 652 -5.31 17.78 18.73
CA VAL A 652 -6.07 17.76 19.97
C VAL A 652 -7.00 16.57 19.93
N HIS A 653 -6.91 15.67 20.89
CA HIS A 653 -7.86 14.60 21.12
C HIS A 653 -8.83 15.03 22.20
N PHE A 654 -10.13 14.92 21.94
CA PHE A 654 -11.19 15.28 22.86
C PHE A 654 -11.66 14.05 23.62
N PHE A 655 -11.84 14.22 24.91
CA PHE A 655 -12.35 13.24 25.85
C PHE A 655 -13.71 13.69 26.38
N LEU A 656 -14.08 13.20 27.55
CA LEU A 656 -15.28 13.62 28.27
C LEU A 656 -15.06 14.99 28.96
N ASP A 657 -16.16 15.73 29.23
CA ASP A 657 -16.22 16.83 30.19
C ASP A 657 -15.12 17.91 30.05
N ASN A 658 -14.98 18.54 28.91
CA ASN A 658 -13.92 19.54 28.65
C ASN A 658 -12.49 19.02 28.88
N SER A 659 -12.31 17.73 28.79
CA SER A 659 -10.99 17.09 28.88
C SER A 659 -10.42 16.89 27.48
N PHE A 660 -9.12 17.20 27.30
CA PHE A 660 -8.45 16.99 26.02
C PHE A 660 -6.95 16.82 26.17
N HIS A 661 -6.38 16.11 25.23
CA HIS A 661 -4.93 15.91 25.11
C HIS A 661 -4.43 16.60 23.85
N THR A 662 -3.53 17.54 23.99
CA THR A 662 -2.90 18.24 22.87
C THR A 662 -1.49 17.70 22.66
N THR A 663 -1.19 17.30 21.44
CA THR A 663 0.15 16.92 21.03
C THR A 663 0.63 17.85 19.92
N ASN A 664 1.78 18.46 20.11
CA ASN A 664 2.45 19.27 19.11
C ASN A 664 3.60 18.49 18.51
N TYR A 665 3.64 18.45 17.19
CA TYR A 665 4.65 17.77 16.40
C TYR A 665 5.53 18.80 15.70
N SER A 666 6.83 18.59 15.74
CA SER A 666 7.80 19.31 14.94
C SER A 666 8.46 18.36 13.95
N THR A 667 8.46 18.74 12.69
CA THR A 667 9.12 17.99 11.62
C THR A 667 10.34 18.79 11.13
N GLU A 668 11.49 18.17 11.09
CA GLU A 668 12.73 18.82 10.63
C GLU A 668 12.92 18.55 9.12
N PRO A 669 13.23 19.58 8.31
CA PRO A 669 13.62 19.39 6.93
C PRO A 669 15.00 18.71 6.87
N TYR A 670 15.19 17.84 5.89
CA TYR A 670 16.47 17.20 5.63
C TYR A 670 16.75 17.03 4.15
N ILE A 671 18.04 16.91 3.83
CA ILE A 671 18.55 16.71 2.47
C ILE A 671 19.13 15.31 2.38
N GLN A 672 18.88 14.64 1.28
CA GLN A 672 19.46 13.33 0.97
C GLN A 672 20.21 13.40 -0.35
N ILE A 673 21.42 12.88 -0.35
CA ILE A 673 22.21 12.65 -1.56
C ILE A 673 22.25 11.14 -1.79
N SER A 674 22.06 10.72 -3.04
CA SER A 674 22.18 9.32 -3.39
C SER A 674 22.84 9.10 -4.73
N MET A 675 23.43 7.93 -4.91
CA MET A 675 24.12 7.50 -6.11
C MET A 675 23.68 6.07 -6.46
N LYS A 676 23.29 5.86 -7.71
CA LYS A 676 22.88 4.57 -8.27
C LYS A 676 23.73 4.27 -9.50
N LEU A 677 24.42 3.15 -9.50
CA LEU A 677 25.16 2.66 -10.67
C LEU A 677 24.41 1.46 -11.26
N ARG A 678 24.42 1.32 -12.59
CA ARG A 678 23.83 0.18 -13.30
C ARG A 678 24.88 -0.48 -14.19
N LEU A 679 25.08 -1.76 -13.98
CA LEU A 679 25.97 -2.60 -14.77
C LEU A 679 25.14 -3.74 -15.35
N ASN A 680 24.85 -3.64 -16.63
CA ASN A 680 24.04 -4.63 -17.35
C ASN A 680 24.91 -5.30 -18.41
N LYS A 681 24.86 -6.63 -18.48
CA LYS A 681 25.47 -7.41 -19.54
C LYS A 681 24.45 -8.44 -20.05
N GLY A 682 24.23 -8.44 -21.35
CA GLY A 682 23.30 -9.37 -22.00
C GLY A 682 23.14 -8.98 -23.48
N GLN A 683 22.53 -9.84 -24.27
CA GLN A 683 22.13 -9.46 -25.62
C GLN A 683 21.11 -8.32 -25.49
N HIS A 684 21.39 -7.19 -26.16
CA HIS A 684 20.37 -6.21 -26.45
C HIS A 684 19.33 -6.88 -27.35
N VAL A 685 18.34 -7.50 -26.77
CA VAL A 685 17.09 -7.66 -27.48
C VAL A 685 16.57 -6.23 -27.55
N VAL A 686 16.63 -5.62 -28.73
CA VAL A 686 15.70 -4.54 -29.09
C VAL A 686 14.38 -5.04 -28.54
N ASP A 687 13.78 -4.33 -27.58
CA ASP A 687 12.47 -4.64 -27.07
C ASP A 687 11.47 -4.60 -28.25
N GLU A 688 11.49 -5.61 -29.11
CA GLU A 688 10.32 -6.01 -29.82
C GLU A 688 9.35 -6.49 -28.75
N TYR A 689 8.79 -5.53 -28.03
CA TYR A 689 7.53 -5.71 -27.38
C TYR A 689 6.54 -6.06 -28.48
N ARG A 690 6.50 -7.33 -28.87
CA ARG A 690 5.21 -7.89 -29.26
C ARG A 690 4.33 -7.59 -28.07
N SER A 691 3.67 -6.42 -28.15
CA SER A 691 2.52 -6.15 -27.33
C SER A 691 1.70 -7.43 -27.40
N TYR A 692 1.62 -8.16 -26.27
CA TYR A 692 0.44 -8.96 -26.06
C TYR A 692 -0.68 -7.93 -25.89
N THR A 693 -1.07 -7.34 -26.99
CA THR A 693 -2.43 -6.90 -27.18
C THR A 693 -3.21 -8.19 -26.97
N PRO A 694 -4.03 -8.31 -25.92
CA PRO A 694 -5.09 -9.29 -25.95
C PRO A 694 -5.74 -8.99 -27.29
N VAL A 695 -5.83 -10.01 -28.16
CA VAL A 695 -6.41 -9.91 -29.50
C VAL A 695 -7.58 -8.97 -29.36
N SER A 696 -7.39 -7.75 -29.81
CA SER A 696 -8.43 -6.77 -29.74
C SER A 696 -9.55 -7.40 -30.52
N SER A 697 -10.73 -7.38 -29.97
CA SER A 697 -11.96 -7.83 -30.60
C SER A 697 -12.24 -7.17 -31.98
N SER A 698 -11.31 -6.39 -32.52
CA SER A 698 -11.32 -5.83 -33.86
C SER A 698 -10.94 -6.83 -34.98
N ARG A 699 -10.58 -8.08 -34.65
CA ARG A 699 -10.43 -9.18 -35.59
C ARG A 699 -11.57 -10.20 -35.53
N LEU A 700 -12.63 -9.89 -34.76
CA LEU A 700 -13.86 -10.63 -34.74
C LEU A 700 -15.02 -9.65 -35.08
N GLN A 701 -14.94 -9.04 -36.23
CA GLN A 701 -16.10 -8.54 -36.99
C GLN A 701 -16.31 -9.47 -38.14
#